data_bb682519bf18fd2155811cb01402de4a
#
_entry.id   bb682519bf18fd2155811cb01402de4a
#
_cell.length_a   1.000
_cell.length_b   1.000
_cell.length_c   1.000
_cell.angle_alpha   90.00
_cell.angle_beta   90.00
_cell.angle_gamma   90.00
#
_symmetry.space_group_name_H-M   'P 1'
#
loop_
_entity.id
_entity.type
_entity.pdbx_description
1 polymer ?
#
loop_
_entity_poly.entity_id
_entity_poly.type
_entity_poly.pdbx_seq_one_letter_code
_entity_poly.pdbx_strand_id
1 'polypeptide(L)'
;MHAILYSRMHGDLEKLVKAGKIPADFAARLDKFSPANYVMHPEWGVGKVEAWSLAKQRVKINFEKNPNYVMGLKLAFNQLTPVPAGHFLVTCFEDPIGCKARAEGKETILEFIKFVLEHNISLREGVEDVLEMQPEDLEKFLSGRVIPEENWKSWWEKARAAMRDDPGFRLPTKRGEAIVTREATSAAEALLSDYTEATTLESCVRILDQSRLESLNGEYEIAARLVKAMEDDIERDRTEPQHVLELIIIRDDILEGTHGKDEAKQAEFDAALTAVGVEKLTTLADKLQSIPSEELVNYIGELSLTRQNAVYTALPEAYPDSWLAYTTNIFLFGGPKATAAAADFIISKGASEQLFADITNGISRQNLSPDVLIWVCKERNGVAKELVEKTKMALGAAIIATIEKDSADGGPNKALRLRNLLMDDKELAPDLVTGLSELEARPFAKSLYDSSVLPDLDRNLLLANMMKVHPSLQDVVLSRVQTKEKQNLFVSLRSFAARKAEYEDIINVRIPKNKHDLEITRAEGDLRENGGYQDAKATRQVLMRRSEELSRLLSQAEPTDFSGVTCETTTMGTQVTFETDKGQKVVYTILGAWDSIPEENVVPYNSKLGTKLIGNKVGDSLRLPLELGGDQVKMTITEIKPAPKELIFPDSEG
;
A
#
# COMPACT_ATOMS: atom_id res chain seq x y z
N MET A 1 -29.41 -35.30 -18.75
CA MET A 1 -29.44 -36.29 -19.84
C MET A 1 -29.15 -35.55 -21.13
N HIS A 2 -27.89 -35.11 -21.34
CA HIS A 2 -27.49 -34.36 -22.52
C HIS A 2 -27.14 -35.35 -23.61
N ALA A 3 -27.95 -35.34 -24.67
CA ALA A 3 -27.68 -36.09 -25.88
C ALA A 3 -26.44 -35.49 -26.54
N ILE A 4 -25.34 -36.22 -26.54
CA ILE A 4 -24.17 -35.95 -27.38
C ILE A 4 -24.64 -36.05 -28.82
N LEU A 5 -24.92 -34.91 -29.47
CA LEU A 5 -25.11 -34.80 -30.88
C LEU A 5 -23.75 -35.13 -31.53
N TYR A 6 -23.57 -36.40 -31.89
CA TYR A 6 -22.53 -36.78 -32.82
C TYR A 6 -22.81 -36.02 -34.14
N SER A 7 -22.08 -34.94 -34.35
CA SER A 7 -22.03 -34.26 -35.62
C SER A 7 -21.59 -35.31 -36.67
N ARG A 8 -22.44 -35.60 -37.64
CA ARG A 8 -22.13 -36.53 -38.71
C ARG A 8 -21.02 -35.89 -39.55
N MET A 9 -19.84 -36.54 -39.59
CA MET A 9 -18.68 -36.03 -40.32
C MET A 9 -19.08 -35.64 -41.75
N HIS A 10 -18.51 -34.55 -42.28
CA HIS A 10 -18.82 -34.04 -43.64
C HIS A 10 -18.61 -35.16 -44.68
N GLY A 11 -19.57 -35.36 -45.56
CA GLY A 11 -19.62 -36.51 -46.46
C GLY A 11 -18.41 -36.70 -47.38
N ASP A 12 -17.67 -35.62 -47.66
CA ASP A 12 -16.44 -35.71 -48.44
C ASP A 12 -15.27 -36.29 -47.63
N LEU A 13 -15.23 -36.00 -46.32
CA LEU A 13 -14.24 -36.59 -45.41
C LEU A 13 -14.52 -38.05 -45.14
N GLU A 14 -15.79 -38.45 -44.97
CA GLU A 14 -16.18 -39.85 -44.85
C GLU A 14 -15.73 -40.69 -46.05
N LYS A 15 -15.87 -40.16 -47.28
CA LYS A 15 -15.40 -40.82 -48.50
C LYS A 15 -13.89 -40.98 -48.51
N LEU A 16 -13.14 -39.99 -48.05
CA LEU A 16 -11.66 -40.03 -48.02
C LEU A 16 -11.15 -41.02 -46.95
N VAL A 17 -11.79 -41.10 -45.81
CA VAL A 17 -11.47 -42.06 -44.74
C VAL A 17 -11.78 -43.50 -45.22
N LYS A 18 -12.97 -43.72 -45.79
CA LYS A 18 -13.36 -45.03 -46.35
C LYS A 18 -12.43 -45.48 -47.49
N ALA A 19 -11.88 -44.54 -48.26
CA ALA A 19 -10.92 -44.81 -49.33
C ALA A 19 -9.47 -44.97 -48.83
N GLY A 20 -9.23 -44.90 -47.51
CA GLY A 20 -7.88 -45.02 -46.91
C GLY A 20 -6.95 -43.85 -47.25
N LYS A 21 -7.46 -42.71 -47.75
CA LYS A 21 -6.66 -41.58 -48.20
C LYS A 21 -6.23 -40.66 -47.05
N ILE A 22 -6.96 -40.64 -45.95
CA ILE A 22 -6.66 -39.87 -44.73
C ILE A 22 -7.00 -40.69 -43.48
N PRO A 23 -6.26 -40.57 -42.37
CA PRO A 23 -6.58 -41.18 -41.09
C PRO A 23 -7.87 -40.58 -40.49
N ALA A 24 -8.60 -41.36 -39.69
CA ALA A 24 -9.88 -40.94 -39.10
C ALA A 24 -9.73 -39.79 -38.12
N ASP A 25 -8.65 -39.76 -37.32
CA ASP A 25 -8.31 -38.71 -36.37
C ASP A 25 -8.00 -37.38 -37.09
N PHE A 26 -7.30 -37.45 -38.19
CA PHE A 26 -7.05 -36.24 -39.02
C PHE A 26 -8.33 -35.76 -39.71
N ALA A 27 -9.19 -36.66 -40.15
CA ALA A 27 -10.48 -36.29 -40.72
C ALA A 27 -11.39 -35.62 -39.67
N ALA A 28 -11.40 -36.10 -38.42
CA ALA A 28 -12.16 -35.49 -37.32
C ALA A 28 -11.66 -34.04 -37.00
N ARG A 29 -10.35 -33.81 -37.09
CA ARG A 29 -9.80 -32.46 -36.95
C ARG A 29 -10.15 -31.53 -38.13
N LEU A 30 -10.08 -32.07 -39.35
CA LEU A 30 -10.48 -31.34 -40.56
C LEU A 30 -11.96 -30.99 -40.55
N ASP A 31 -12.81 -31.85 -40.01
CA ASP A 31 -14.26 -31.68 -39.99
C ASP A 31 -14.70 -30.40 -39.25
N LYS A 32 -13.91 -30.00 -38.25
CA LYS A 32 -14.13 -28.72 -37.53
C LYS A 32 -14.00 -27.48 -38.43
N PHE A 33 -13.35 -27.61 -39.56
CA PHE A 33 -13.18 -26.57 -40.58
C PHE A 33 -14.01 -26.82 -41.84
N SER A 34 -15.01 -27.73 -41.76
CA SER A 34 -15.91 -27.99 -42.88
C SER A 34 -16.89 -26.81 -43.09
N PRO A 35 -17.42 -26.69 -44.33
CA PRO A 35 -18.41 -25.65 -44.62
C PRO A 35 -19.58 -25.64 -43.65
N ALA A 36 -20.08 -24.45 -43.31
CA ALA A 36 -21.08 -24.14 -42.31
C ALA A 36 -20.60 -24.16 -40.84
N ASN A 37 -19.38 -24.61 -40.54
CA ASN A 37 -18.80 -24.49 -39.19
C ASN A 37 -18.25 -23.10 -38.94
N TYR A 38 -18.01 -22.80 -37.67
CA TYR A 38 -17.52 -21.50 -37.23
C TYR A 38 -16.13 -21.63 -36.60
N VAL A 39 -15.33 -20.59 -36.81
CA VAL A 39 -13.95 -20.51 -36.31
C VAL A 39 -13.69 -19.09 -35.79
N MET A 40 -12.76 -18.95 -34.86
CA MET A 40 -12.33 -17.66 -34.32
C MET A 40 -10.88 -17.38 -34.73
N HIS A 41 -10.63 -16.20 -35.27
CA HIS A 41 -9.31 -15.62 -35.48
C HIS A 41 -9.01 -14.57 -34.42
N PRO A 42 -7.79 -14.51 -33.84
CA PRO A 42 -7.46 -13.55 -32.78
C PRO A 42 -7.74 -12.08 -33.14
N GLU A 43 -7.48 -11.69 -34.39
CA GLU A 43 -7.63 -10.29 -34.84
C GLU A 43 -8.95 -10.04 -35.63
N TRP A 44 -9.46 -11.03 -36.36
CA TRP A 44 -10.59 -10.84 -37.27
C TRP A 44 -11.94 -11.29 -36.71
N GLY A 45 -11.94 -11.82 -35.50
CA GLY A 45 -13.14 -12.27 -34.82
C GLY A 45 -13.65 -13.61 -35.31
N VAL A 46 -14.96 -13.83 -35.12
CA VAL A 46 -15.63 -15.06 -35.57
C VAL A 46 -15.76 -15.07 -37.08
N GLY A 47 -15.71 -16.23 -37.67
CA GLY A 47 -15.91 -16.41 -39.10
C GLY A 47 -16.62 -17.73 -39.43
N LYS A 48 -17.49 -17.67 -40.42
CA LYS A 48 -18.19 -18.84 -40.95
C LYS A 48 -17.39 -19.44 -42.13
N VAL A 49 -17.15 -20.71 -42.07
CA VAL A 49 -16.52 -21.44 -43.19
C VAL A 49 -17.52 -21.57 -44.32
N GLU A 50 -17.28 -20.89 -45.45
CA GLU A 50 -18.19 -20.90 -46.60
C GLU A 50 -17.91 -22.09 -47.51
N ALA A 51 -16.64 -22.31 -47.80
CA ALA A 51 -16.21 -23.34 -48.70
C ALA A 51 -14.77 -23.79 -48.44
N TRP A 52 -14.45 -25.01 -48.81
CA TRP A 52 -13.07 -25.50 -48.82
C TRP A 52 -12.73 -26.23 -50.13
N SER A 53 -11.45 -26.33 -50.42
CA SER A 53 -10.90 -27.16 -51.48
C SER A 53 -9.78 -28.04 -50.89
N LEU A 54 -10.13 -29.28 -50.58
CA LEU A 54 -9.16 -30.25 -50.04
C LEU A 54 -8.03 -30.51 -51.01
N ALA A 55 -8.33 -30.54 -52.34
CA ALA A 55 -7.31 -30.72 -53.37
C ALA A 55 -6.31 -29.55 -53.47
N LYS A 56 -6.75 -28.32 -53.23
CA LYS A 56 -5.90 -27.10 -53.21
C LYS A 56 -5.43 -26.74 -51.82
N GLN A 57 -5.82 -27.51 -50.81
CA GLN A 57 -5.52 -27.26 -49.38
C GLN A 57 -5.89 -25.82 -48.93
N ARG A 58 -7.04 -25.32 -49.34
CA ARG A 58 -7.52 -23.97 -49.03
C ARG A 58 -8.92 -24.00 -48.44
N VAL A 59 -9.17 -23.04 -47.55
CA VAL A 59 -10.49 -22.78 -46.95
C VAL A 59 -10.86 -21.32 -47.17
N LYS A 60 -12.14 -21.07 -47.52
CA LYS A 60 -12.72 -19.73 -47.63
C LYS A 60 -13.59 -19.48 -46.39
N ILE A 61 -13.31 -18.40 -45.71
CA ILE A 61 -13.98 -18.04 -44.44
C ILE A 61 -14.46 -16.60 -44.55
N ASN A 62 -15.67 -16.37 -44.04
CA ASN A 62 -16.26 -15.06 -43.96
C ASN A 62 -16.14 -14.58 -42.50
N PHE A 63 -15.10 -13.80 -42.18
CA PHE A 63 -14.87 -13.24 -40.85
C PHE A 63 -15.60 -11.92 -40.62
N GLU A 64 -15.87 -11.58 -39.35
CA GLU A 64 -16.47 -10.30 -38.94
C GLU A 64 -15.73 -9.10 -39.52
N LYS A 65 -14.40 -9.05 -39.36
CA LYS A 65 -13.56 -7.92 -39.82
C LYS A 65 -12.88 -8.13 -41.15
N ASN A 66 -12.95 -9.35 -41.75
CA ASN A 66 -12.31 -9.67 -43.01
C ASN A 66 -13.16 -10.68 -43.85
N PRO A 67 -14.19 -10.19 -44.55
CA PRO A 67 -15.09 -11.04 -45.31
C PRO A 67 -14.42 -11.70 -46.50
N ASN A 68 -14.88 -12.90 -46.88
CA ASN A 68 -14.41 -13.68 -48.04
C ASN A 68 -12.93 -14.02 -48.06
N TYR A 69 -12.27 -14.15 -46.91
CA TYR A 69 -10.86 -14.44 -46.83
C TYR A 69 -10.55 -15.92 -47.20
N VAL A 70 -9.51 -16.10 -47.99
CA VAL A 70 -9.06 -17.45 -48.43
C VAL A 70 -7.67 -17.74 -47.86
N MET A 71 -7.55 -18.76 -47.00
CA MET A 71 -6.29 -19.17 -46.41
C MET A 71 -5.96 -20.63 -46.63
N GLY A 72 -4.68 -21.00 -46.44
CA GLY A 72 -4.24 -22.38 -46.47
C GLY A 72 -4.72 -23.17 -45.26
N LEU A 73 -5.14 -24.42 -45.43
CA LEU A 73 -5.60 -25.28 -44.33
C LEU A 73 -4.55 -25.44 -43.24
N LYS A 74 -3.26 -25.52 -43.56
CA LYS A 74 -2.19 -25.59 -42.56
C LYS A 74 -2.14 -24.34 -41.69
N LEU A 75 -2.36 -23.18 -42.28
CA LEU A 75 -2.39 -21.91 -41.56
C LEU A 75 -3.67 -21.82 -40.68
N ALA A 76 -4.81 -22.29 -41.24
CA ALA A 76 -6.06 -22.35 -40.50
C ALA A 76 -5.94 -23.18 -39.21
N PHE A 77 -5.29 -24.34 -39.26
CA PHE A 77 -5.05 -25.19 -38.07
C PHE A 77 -4.19 -24.55 -37.00
N ASN A 78 -3.29 -23.65 -37.39
CA ASN A 78 -2.37 -23.01 -36.46
C ASN A 78 -2.94 -21.71 -35.84
N GLN A 79 -3.82 -21.02 -36.56
CA GLN A 79 -4.27 -19.67 -36.18
C GLN A 79 -5.73 -19.61 -35.74
N LEU A 80 -6.54 -20.60 -36.11
CA LEU A 80 -7.97 -20.57 -35.89
C LEU A 80 -8.36 -21.56 -34.79
N THR A 81 -9.26 -21.10 -33.92
CA THR A 81 -9.91 -21.92 -32.90
C THR A 81 -11.32 -22.26 -33.41
N PRO A 82 -11.70 -23.56 -33.53
CA PRO A 82 -13.08 -23.93 -33.85
C PRO A 82 -14.05 -23.45 -32.80
N VAL A 83 -15.19 -22.90 -33.23
CA VAL A 83 -16.26 -22.41 -32.35
C VAL A 83 -17.47 -23.34 -32.47
N PRO A 84 -17.95 -23.95 -31.38
CA PRO A 84 -19.14 -24.77 -31.39
C PRO A 84 -20.37 -23.99 -31.87
N ALA A 85 -21.25 -24.59 -32.65
CA ALA A 85 -22.44 -23.92 -33.21
C ALA A 85 -23.39 -23.34 -32.15
N GLY A 86 -23.41 -23.94 -30.93
CA GLY A 86 -24.20 -23.45 -29.81
C GLY A 86 -23.55 -22.33 -28.99
N HIS A 87 -22.32 -21.93 -29.31
CA HIS A 87 -21.62 -20.87 -28.58
C HIS A 87 -22.26 -19.50 -28.86
N PHE A 88 -22.40 -18.66 -27.82
CA PHE A 88 -23.02 -17.32 -27.95
C PHE A 88 -22.38 -16.46 -29.03
N LEU A 89 -21.07 -16.58 -29.25
CA LEU A 89 -20.36 -15.85 -30.30
C LEU A 89 -20.90 -16.14 -31.70
N VAL A 90 -21.40 -17.35 -31.95
CA VAL A 90 -22.01 -17.71 -33.24
C VAL A 90 -23.34 -16.96 -33.40
N THR A 91 -24.15 -16.89 -32.35
CA THR A 91 -25.40 -16.12 -32.39
C THR A 91 -25.12 -14.63 -32.60
N CYS A 92 -24.09 -14.08 -31.93
CA CYS A 92 -23.71 -12.67 -32.13
C CYS A 92 -23.16 -12.41 -33.54
N PHE A 93 -22.52 -13.40 -34.18
CA PHE A 93 -22.06 -13.29 -35.57
C PHE A 93 -23.21 -13.34 -36.57
N GLU A 94 -24.20 -14.23 -36.39
CA GLU A 94 -25.34 -14.41 -37.30
C GLU A 94 -26.39 -13.27 -37.14
N ASP A 95 -26.58 -12.76 -35.91
CA ASP A 95 -27.51 -11.67 -35.60
C ASP A 95 -26.86 -10.56 -34.76
N PRO A 96 -25.93 -9.79 -35.36
CA PRO A 96 -25.24 -8.73 -34.61
C PRO A 96 -26.16 -7.58 -34.16
N ILE A 97 -27.22 -7.28 -34.95
CA ILE A 97 -28.16 -6.22 -34.63
C ILE A 97 -29.05 -6.61 -33.48
N GLY A 98 -29.59 -7.82 -33.47
CA GLY A 98 -30.43 -8.33 -32.40
C GLY A 98 -29.66 -8.51 -31.09
N CYS A 99 -28.42 -9.01 -31.16
CA CYS A 99 -27.55 -9.11 -29.98
C CYS A 99 -27.20 -7.73 -29.39
N LYS A 100 -26.87 -6.75 -30.24
CA LYS A 100 -26.65 -5.37 -29.79
C LYS A 100 -27.87 -4.77 -29.13
N ALA A 101 -29.03 -4.91 -29.74
CA ALA A 101 -30.31 -4.39 -29.20
C ALA A 101 -30.62 -5.00 -27.80
N ARG A 102 -30.39 -6.32 -27.64
CA ARG A 102 -30.55 -7.01 -26.34
C ARG A 102 -29.55 -6.53 -25.31
N ALA A 103 -28.31 -6.34 -25.70
CA ALA A 103 -27.25 -5.89 -24.81
C ALA A 103 -27.44 -4.44 -24.33
N GLU A 104 -27.98 -3.56 -25.18
CA GLU A 104 -28.18 -2.13 -24.86
C GLU A 104 -29.54 -1.87 -24.19
N GLY A 105 -30.48 -2.79 -24.28
CA GLY A 105 -31.86 -2.63 -23.74
C GLY A 105 -31.86 -2.74 -22.22
N LYS A 106 -32.54 -1.80 -21.54
CA LYS A 106 -32.58 -1.78 -20.05
C LYS A 106 -33.25 -3.01 -19.46
N GLU A 107 -34.26 -3.56 -20.13
CA GLU A 107 -35.02 -4.73 -19.68
C GLU A 107 -34.39 -6.06 -20.14
N THR A 108 -33.60 -6.04 -21.20
CA THR A 108 -33.07 -7.24 -21.86
C THR A 108 -31.59 -7.49 -21.56
N ILE A 109 -30.92 -6.56 -20.88
CA ILE A 109 -29.49 -6.70 -20.57
C ILE A 109 -29.19 -7.93 -19.71
N LEU A 110 -30.00 -8.22 -18.73
CA LEU A 110 -29.86 -9.40 -17.86
C LEU A 110 -30.07 -10.71 -18.63
N GLU A 111 -31.11 -10.76 -19.46
CA GLU A 111 -31.35 -11.92 -20.32
C GLU A 111 -30.22 -12.15 -21.32
N PHE A 112 -29.65 -11.06 -21.84
CA PHE A 112 -28.50 -11.14 -22.72
C PHE A 112 -27.25 -11.67 -22.00
N ILE A 113 -26.95 -11.18 -20.79
CA ILE A 113 -25.80 -11.66 -20.01
C ILE A 113 -26.01 -13.14 -19.63
N LYS A 114 -27.22 -13.51 -19.19
CA LYS A 114 -27.58 -14.88 -18.88
C LYS A 114 -27.38 -15.79 -20.09
N PHE A 115 -27.88 -15.36 -21.26
CA PHE A 115 -27.63 -16.05 -22.54
C PHE A 115 -26.13 -16.24 -22.83
N VAL A 116 -25.31 -15.21 -22.61
CA VAL A 116 -23.87 -15.28 -22.83
C VAL A 116 -23.23 -16.31 -21.92
N LEU A 117 -23.58 -16.33 -20.61
CA LEU A 117 -23.02 -17.27 -19.64
C LEU A 117 -23.50 -18.72 -19.91
N GLU A 118 -24.78 -18.92 -20.20
CA GLU A 118 -25.37 -20.23 -20.48
C GLU A 118 -24.83 -20.87 -21.78
N HIS A 119 -24.42 -20.04 -22.74
CA HIS A 119 -23.90 -20.49 -24.04
C HIS A 119 -22.39 -20.25 -24.18
N ASN A 120 -21.70 -20.12 -23.07
CA ASN A 120 -20.22 -20.03 -23.03
C ASN A 120 -19.60 -21.42 -23.08
N ILE A 121 -19.74 -22.09 -24.23
CA ILE A 121 -19.18 -23.41 -24.46
C ILE A 121 -17.67 -23.32 -24.54
N SER A 122 -16.94 -24.22 -23.87
CA SER A 122 -15.47 -24.17 -23.87
C SER A 122 -14.89 -24.27 -25.28
N LEU A 123 -14.06 -23.33 -25.65
CA LEU A 123 -13.31 -23.34 -26.90
C LEU A 123 -12.07 -24.25 -26.84
N ARG A 124 -11.75 -24.81 -25.65
CA ARG A 124 -10.63 -25.75 -25.45
C ARG A 124 -11.15 -27.18 -25.39
N GLU A 125 -10.49 -28.07 -26.13
CA GLU A 125 -10.84 -29.49 -26.10
C GLU A 125 -10.59 -30.11 -24.72
N GLY A 126 -11.56 -30.87 -24.21
CA GLY A 126 -11.47 -31.61 -22.94
C GLY A 126 -11.70 -30.76 -21.68
N VAL A 127 -12.17 -29.54 -21.83
CA VAL A 127 -12.61 -28.70 -20.70
C VAL A 127 -14.14 -28.77 -20.63
N GLU A 128 -14.69 -29.04 -19.44
CA GLU A 128 -16.14 -29.03 -19.21
C GLU A 128 -16.70 -27.61 -19.40
N ASP A 129 -17.92 -27.54 -19.91
CA ASP A 129 -18.63 -26.27 -20.03
C ASP A 129 -18.99 -25.76 -18.61
N VAL A 130 -18.58 -24.54 -18.30
CA VAL A 130 -18.82 -23.92 -16.99
C VAL A 130 -19.74 -22.72 -17.19
N LEU A 131 -20.82 -22.67 -16.42
CA LEU A 131 -21.79 -21.56 -16.43
C LEU A 131 -21.26 -20.32 -15.70
N GLU A 132 -19.97 -20.03 -15.92
CA GLU A 132 -19.27 -18.92 -15.28
C GLU A 132 -18.33 -18.24 -16.27
N MET A 133 -18.08 -16.95 -16.09
CA MET A 133 -17.15 -16.19 -16.92
C MET A 133 -16.51 -15.06 -16.09
N GLN A 134 -15.21 -14.88 -16.23
CA GLN A 134 -14.54 -13.73 -15.63
C GLN A 134 -14.93 -12.43 -16.35
N PRO A 135 -15.04 -11.30 -15.62
CA PRO A 135 -15.35 -10.00 -16.24
C PRO A 135 -14.41 -9.62 -17.40
N GLU A 136 -13.13 -9.96 -17.27
CA GLU A 136 -12.11 -9.70 -18.29
C GLU A 136 -12.34 -10.52 -19.57
N ASP A 137 -12.84 -11.74 -19.44
CA ASP A 137 -13.17 -12.58 -20.61
C ASP A 137 -14.46 -12.10 -21.27
N LEU A 138 -15.44 -11.68 -20.47
CA LEU A 138 -16.65 -11.03 -20.99
C LEU A 138 -16.30 -9.77 -21.80
N GLU A 139 -15.38 -8.95 -21.32
CA GLU A 139 -14.86 -7.80 -22.05
C GLU A 139 -14.23 -8.19 -23.38
N LYS A 140 -13.30 -9.14 -23.38
CA LYS A 140 -12.64 -9.63 -24.62
C LYS A 140 -13.63 -10.12 -25.67
N PHE A 141 -14.73 -10.74 -25.25
CA PHE A 141 -15.70 -11.31 -26.17
C PHE A 141 -16.70 -10.28 -26.68
N LEU A 142 -17.13 -9.32 -25.88
CA LEU A 142 -18.20 -8.39 -26.22
C LEU A 142 -17.72 -7.02 -26.67
N SER A 143 -16.61 -6.51 -26.12
CA SER A 143 -16.09 -5.18 -26.47
C SER A 143 -15.55 -5.16 -27.91
N GLY A 144 -15.96 -4.15 -28.69
CA GLY A 144 -15.63 -4.00 -30.10
C GLY A 144 -16.39 -4.95 -31.05
N ARG A 145 -17.29 -5.80 -30.51
CA ARG A 145 -18.15 -6.70 -31.31
C ARG A 145 -19.63 -6.39 -31.14
N VAL A 146 -20.15 -6.57 -29.94
CA VAL A 146 -21.53 -6.30 -29.58
C VAL A 146 -21.65 -4.89 -28.97
N ILE A 147 -20.73 -4.54 -28.11
CA ILE A 147 -20.64 -3.23 -27.43
C ILE A 147 -19.45 -2.46 -28.04
N PRO A 148 -19.64 -1.22 -28.52
CA PRO A 148 -18.53 -0.37 -28.96
C PRO A 148 -17.49 -0.20 -27.85
N GLU A 149 -16.19 -0.19 -28.19
CA GLU A 149 -15.10 -0.09 -27.20
C GLU A 149 -15.24 1.16 -26.33
N GLU A 150 -15.60 2.30 -26.94
CA GLU A 150 -15.83 3.56 -26.23
C GLU A 150 -16.98 3.51 -25.22
N ASN A 151 -17.93 2.59 -25.41
CA ASN A 151 -19.11 2.45 -24.56
C ASN A 151 -18.98 1.34 -23.51
N TRP A 152 -17.91 0.52 -23.58
CA TRP A 152 -17.75 -0.65 -22.71
C TRP A 152 -17.87 -0.30 -21.22
N LYS A 153 -17.12 0.69 -20.76
CA LYS A 153 -17.12 1.07 -19.33
C LYS A 153 -18.50 1.48 -18.83
N SER A 154 -19.22 2.30 -19.58
CA SER A 154 -20.57 2.75 -19.19
C SER A 154 -21.60 1.63 -19.26
N TRP A 155 -21.47 0.74 -20.24
CA TRP A 155 -22.30 -0.46 -20.36
C TRP A 155 -22.03 -1.44 -19.21
N TRP A 156 -20.77 -1.70 -18.90
CA TRP A 156 -20.39 -2.61 -17.83
C TRP A 156 -20.93 -2.15 -16.46
N GLU A 157 -20.86 -0.85 -16.16
CA GLU A 157 -21.45 -0.31 -14.93
C GLU A 157 -22.96 -0.55 -14.85
N LYS A 158 -23.69 -0.36 -15.97
CA LYS A 158 -25.13 -0.65 -16.03
C LYS A 158 -25.43 -2.14 -15.89
N ALA A 159 -24.68 -2.98 -16.59
CA ALA A 159 -24.81 -4.43 -16.53
C ALA A 159 -24.53 -4.95 -15.11
N ARG A 160 -23.47 -4.47 -14.48
CA ARG A 160 -23.11 -4.82 -13.11
C ARG A 160 -24.16 -4.35 -12.09
N ALA A 161 -24.71 -3.16 -12.26
CA ALA A 161 -25.79 -2.69 -11.40
C ALA A 161 -27.06 -3.55 -11.56
N ALA A 162 -27.45 -3.89 -12.79
CA ALA A 162 -28.58 -4.75 -13.05
C ALA A 162 -28.41 -6.18 -12.47
N MET A 163 -27.23 -6.79 -12.67
CA MET A 163 -26.92 -8.10 -12.10
C MET A 163 -26.90 -8.11 -10.57
N ARG A 164 -26.49 -7.00 -9.93
CA ARG A 164 -26.50 -6.88 -8.46
C ARG A 164 -27.90 -6.93 -7.89
N ASP A 165 -28.85 -6.40 -8.63
CA ASP A 165 -30.25 -6.35 -8.20
C ASP A 165 -31.05 -7.62 -8.57
N ASP A 166 -30.45 -8.55 -9.32
CA ASP A 166 -31.08 -9.80 -9.74
C ASP A 166 -30.53 -10.99 -8.93
N PRO A 167 -31.39 -11.74 -8.19
CA PRO A 167 -30.97 -12.87 -7.37
C PRO A 167 -30.37 -14.04 -8.18
N GLY A 168 -30.65 -14.10 -9.48
CA GLY A 168 -30.12 -15.14 -10.38
C GLY A 168 -28.64 -14.99 -10.74
N PHE A 169 -27.94 -13.95 -10.25
CA PHE A 169 -26.52 -13.74 -10.50
C PHE A 169 -25.71 -13.65 -9.20
N ARG A 170 -24.48 -14.17 -9.26
CA ARG A 170 -23.44 -13.91 -8.27
C ARG A 170 -22.30 -13.14 -8.94
N LEU A 171 -21.99 -11.97 -8.42
CA LEU A 171 -20.91 -11.12 -8.92
C LEU A 171 -19.59 -11.41 -8.19
N PRO A 172 -18.44 -11.28 -8.88
CA PRO A 172 -17.13 -11.41 -8.26
C PRO A 172 -16.92 -10.35 -7.18
N THR A 173 -16.37 -10.77 -6.05
CA THR A 173 -16.00 -9.92 -4.91
C THR A 173 -14.49 -9.64 -4.88
N LYS A 174 -13.69 -10.53 -5.48
CA LYS A 174 -12.24 -10.40 -5.64
C LYS A 174 -11.85 -10.48 -7.12
N ARG A 175 -10.69 -9.93 -7.45
CA ARG A 175 -10.12 -10.06 -8.80
C ARG A 175 -9.86 -11.54 -9.09
N GLY A 176 -10.25 -12.01 -10.29
CA GLY A 176 -10.10 -13.40 -10.72
C GLY A 176 -11.26 -14.32 -10.37
N GLU A 177 -12.26 -13.84 -9.64
CA GLU A 177 -13.53 -14.57 -9.48
C GLU A 177 -14.43 -14.38 -10.71
N ALA A 178 -15.27 -15.38 -10.99
CA ALA A 178 -16.16 -15.37 -12.14
C ALA A 178 -17.57 -14.83 -11.77
N ILE A 179 -18.28 -14.34 -12.78
CA ILE A 179 -19.72 -14.10 -12.74
C ILE A 179 -20.39 -15.49 -12.90
N VAL A 180 -21.30 -15.82 -12.01
CA VAL A 180 -21.99 -17.13 -12.01
C VAL A 180 -23.49 -16.89 -12.06
N THR A 181 -24.21 -17.69 -12.85
CA THR A 181 -25.68 -17.78 -12.79
C THR A 181 -26.08 -18.82 -11.76
N ARG A 182 -27.17 -18.57 -11.04
CA ARG A 182 -27.71 -19.47 -10.02
C ARG A 182 -29.24 -19.53 -10.09
N GLU A 183 -29.81 -20.62 -9.54
CA GLU A 183 -31.25 -20.76 -9.36
C GLU A 183 -31.60 -20.20 -7.96
N ALA A 184 -31.93 -18.90 -7.89
CA ALA A 184 -32.43 -18.29 -6.68
C ALA A 184 -33.75 -17.58 -7.02
N THR A 185 -34.78 -17.83 -6.21
CA THR A 185 -36.12 -17.25 -6.42
C THR A 185 -36.26 -15.90 -5.73
N SER A 186 -35.45 -15.64 -4.70
CA SER A 186 -35.41 -14.35 -4.00
C SER A 186 -33.99 -13.92 -3.65
N ALA A 187 -33.81 -12.62 -3.36
CA ALA A 187 -32.53 -12.08 -2.90
C ALA A 187 -32.11 -12.67 -1.55
N ALA A 188 -33.05 -13.05 -0.71
CA ALA A 188 -32.80 -13.72 0.55
C ALA A 188 -32.22 -15.14 0.36
N GLU A 189 -32.82 -15.94 -0.55
CA GLU A 189 -32.26 -17.25 -0.91
C GLU A 189 -30.88 -17.14 -1.51
N ALA A 190 -30.68 -16.12 -2.35
CA ALA A 190 -29.38 -15.82 -2.94
C ALA A 190 -28.33 -15.55 -1.87
N LEU A 191 -28.65 -14.73 -0.88
CA LEU A 191 -27.76 -14.43 0.25
C LEU A 191 -27.43 -15.67 1.07
N LEU A 192 -28.41 -16.50 1.38
CA LEU A 192 -28.21 -17.73 2.11
C LEU A 192 -27.29 -18.71 1.35
N SER A 193 -27.48 -18.86 0.04
CA SER A 193 -26.61 -19.69 -0.81
C SER A 193 -25.19 -19.18 -0.82
N ASP A 194 -24.99 -17.87 -1.05
CA ASP A 194 -23.65 -17.26 -1.07
C ASP A 194 -22.94 -17.42 0.28
N TYR A 195 -23.64 -17.24 1.39
CA TYR A 195 -23.11 -17.43 2.73
C TYR A 195 -22.66 -18.89 2.97
N THR A 196 -23.51 -19.85 2.64
CA THR A 196 -23.24 -21.28 2.89
C THR A 196 -22.16 -21.87 1.98
N GLU A 197 -21.94 -21.29 0.80
CA GLU A 197 -20.86 -21.66 -0.12
C GLU A 197 -19.52 -21.03 0.24
N ALA A 198 -19.50 -20.02 1.09
CA ALA A 198 -18.27 -19.35 1.51
C ALA A 198 -17.36 -20.30 2.31
N THR A 199 -16.06 -20.26 2.04
CA THR A 199 -15.09 -21.18 2.65
C THR A 199 -14.33 -20.59 3.83
N THR A 200 -14.42 -19.27 4.05
CA THR A 200 -13.72 -18.55 5.13
C THR A 200 -14.66 -17.55 5.80
N LEU A 201 -14.45 -17.29 7.09
CA LEU A 201 -15.23 -16.28 7.84
C LEU A 201 -15.09 -14.87 7.24
N GLU A 202 -13.88 -14.49 6.79
CA GLU A 202 -13.67 -13.23 6.06
C GLU A 202 -14.59 -13.12 4.84
N SER A 203 -14.76 -14.21 4.10
CA SER A 203 -15.66 -14.23 2.95
C SER A 203 -17.12 -14.13 3.36
N CYS A 204 -17.54 -14.81 4.45
CA CYS A 204 -18.88 -14.70 5.03
C CYS A 204 -19.22 -13.25 5.41
N VAL A 205 -18.35 -12.61 6.19
CA VAL A 205 -18.51 -11.20 6.60
C VAL A 205 -18.62 -10.29 5.38
N ARG A 206 -17.76 -10.46 4.39
CA ARG A 206 -17.78 -9.63 3.18
C ARG A 206 -19.06 -9.82 2.36
N ILE A 207 -19.59 -11.04 2.25
CA ILE A 207 -20.86 -11.30 1.57
C ILE A 207 -21.99 -10.56 2.28
N LEU A 208 -22.06 -10.65 3.59
CA LEU A 208 -23.07 -9.95 4.39
C LEU A 208 -22.97 -8.43 4.25
N ASP A 209 -21.76 -7.85 4.26
CA ASP A 209 -21.52 -6.42 4.09
C ASP A 209 -21.92 -5.87 2.70
N GLN A 210 -21.80 -6.72 1.68
CA GLN A 210 -22.13 -6.33 0.31
C GLN A 210 -23.60 -6.58 -0.04
N SER A 211 -24.30 -7.36 0.78
CA SER A 211 -25.70 -7.74 0.55
C SER A 211 -26.68 -6.72 1.14
N ARG A 212 -27.87 -6.69 0.58
CA ARG A 212 -29.00 -5.92 1.12
C ARG A 212 -29.72 -6.77 2.17
N LEU A 213 -29.33 -6.63 3.43
CA LEU A 213 -29.94 -7.36 4.55
C LEU A 213 -31.45 -7.12 4.66
N GLU A 214 -31.94 -5.97 4.14
CA GLU A 214 -33.38 -5.66 4.02
C GLU A 214 -34.16 -6.69 3.19
N SER A 215 -33.50 -7.46 2.32
CA SER A 215 -34.11 -8.55 1.56
C SER A 215 -34.63 -9.69 2.45
N LEU A 216 -34.14 -9.76 3.69
CA LEU A 216 -34.60 -10.74 4.69
C LEU A 216 -35.93 -10.32 5.36
N ASN A 217 -36.38 -9.08 5.18
CA ASN A 217 -37.61 -8.58 5.81
C ASN A 217 -38.83 -9.33 5.25
N GLY A 218 -39.51 -10.06 6.13
CA GLY A 218 -40.66 -10.89 5.78
C GLY A 218 -40.34 -12.31 5.30
N GLU A 219 -39.05 -12.62 5.08
CA GLU A 219 -38.54 -13.94 4.67
C GLU A 219 -38.01 -14.73 5.89
N TYR A 220 -38.83 -14.87 6.92
CA TYR A 220 -38.43 -15.35 8.25
C TYR A 220 -37.79 -16.75 8.27
N GLU A 221 -38.25 -17.69 7.42
CA GLU A 221 -37.65 -19.03 7.32
C GLU A 221 -36.21 -18.97 6.78
N ILE A 222 -35.99 -18.13 5.76
CA ILE A 222 -34.66 -17.96 5.14
C ILE A 222 -33.73 -17.23 6.10
N ALA A 223 -34.22 -16.15 6.74
CA ALA A 223 -33.47 -15.40 7.74
C ALA A 223 -33.07 -16.28 8.92
N ALA A 224 -33.98 -17.16 9.43
CA ALA A 224 -33.68 -18.07 10.50
C ALA A 224 -32.63 -19.12 10.10
N ARG A 225 -32.65 -19.62 8.86
CA ARG A 225 -31.64 -20.57 8.34
C ARG A 225 -30.26 -19.85 8.22
N LEU A 226 -30.25 -18.59 7.80
CA LEU A 226 -29.01 -17.80 7.75
C LEU A 226 -28.45 -17.57 9.15
N VAL A 227 -29.27 -17.15 10.11
CA VAL A 227 -28.89 -16.99 11.52
C VAL A 227 -28.36 -18.31 12.10
N LYS A 228 -28.96 -19.43 11.78
CA LYS A 228 -28.49 -20.77 12.22
C LYS A 228 -27.10 -21.08 11.65
N ALA A 229 -26.88 -20.83 10.36
CA ALA A 229 -25.57 -21.03 9.74
C ALA A 229 -24.51 -20.13 10.35
N MET A 230 -24.84 -18.86 10.64
CA MET A 230 -23.93 -17.92 11.32
C MET A 230 -23.60 -18.41 12.73
N GLU A 231 -24.58 -18.88 13.51
CA GLU A 231 -24.36 -19.38 14.86
C GLU A 231 -23.48 -20.63 14.87
N ASP A 232 -23.67 -21.54 13.92
CA ASP A 232 -22.84 -22.75 13.75
C ASP A 232 -21.36 -22.35 13.45
N ASP A 233 -21.13 -21.28 12.68
CA ASP A 233 -19.79 -20.76 12.40
C ASP A 233 -19.18 -20.05 13.61
N ILE A 234 -19.96 -19.25 14.34
CA ILE A 234 -19.56 -18.56 15.58
C ILE A 234 -19.11 -19.57 16.66
N GLU A 235 -19.83 -20.70 16.79
CA GLU A 235 -19.48 -21.75 17.73
C GLU A 235 -18.26 -22.57 17.32
N ARG A 236 -18.09 -22.80 16.01
CA ARG A 236 -17.06 -23.69 15.46
C ARG A 236 -15.69 -23.04 15.42
N ASP A 237 -15.62 -21.76 15.03
CA ASP A 237 -14.33 -21.12 14.76
C ASP A 237 -13.74 -20.46 16.01
N ARG A 238 -12.46 -20.77 16.26
CA ARG A 238 -11.65 -20.21 17.35
C ARG A 238 -10.38 -19.51 16.85
N THR A 239 -10.17 -19.49 15.53
CA THR A 239 -8.89 -19.05 14.93
C THR A 239 -8.92 -17.61 14.44
N GLU A 240 -10.11 -17.06 14.15
CA GLU A 240 -10.30 -15.70 13.62
C GLU A 240 -11.31 -14.90 14.46
N PRO A 241 -10.97 -14.56 15.74
CA PRO A 241 -11.90 -13.91 16.66
C PRO A 241 -12.49 -12.60 16.16
N GLN A 242 -11.75 -11.82 15.37
CA GLN A 242 -12.24 -10.57 14.78
C GLN A 242 -13.45 -10.81 13.88
N HIS A 243 -13.40 -11.81 13.00
CA HIS A 243 -14.51 -12.12 12.09
C HIS A 243 -15.70 -12.73 12.83
N VAL A 244 -15.45 -13.45 13.91
CA VAL A 244 -16.52 -13.97 14.79
C VAL A 244 -17.25 -12.81 15.49
N LEU A 245 -16.53 -11.79 15.98
CA LEU A 245 -17.17 -10.59 16.54
C LEU A 245 -18.01 -9.87 15.48
N GLU A 246 -17.51 -9.75 14.26
CA GLU A 246 -18.23 -9.15 13.14
C GLU A 246 -19.51 -9.94 12.81
N LEU A 247 -19.44 -11.27 12.76
CA LEU A 247 -20.61 -12.11 12.50
C LEU A 247 -21.67 -11.96 13.58
N ILE A 248 -21.30 -11.93 14.86
CA ILE A 248 -22.24 -11.71 15.97
C ILE A 248 -22.97 -10.39 15.79
N ILE A 249 -22.23 -9.30 15.50
CA ILE A 249 -22.83 -7.98 15.33
C ILE A 249 -23.80 -7.95 14.15
N ILE A 250 -23.39 -8.50 12.98
CA ILE A 250 -24.26 -8.55 11.80
C ILE A 250 -25.49 -9.44 12.07
N ARG A 251 -25.33 -10.57 12.76
CA ARG A 251 -26.45 -11.44 13.16
C ARG A 251 -27.45 -10.67 14.04
N ASP A 252 -26.96 -9.91 15.01
CA ASP A 252 -27.80 -9.13 15.90
C ASP A 252 -28.54 -8.02 15.13
N ASP A 253 -27.87 -7.38 14.16
CA ASP A 253 -28.50 -6.43 13.22
C ASP A 253 -29.62 -7.11 12.38
N ILE A 254 -29.40 -8.36 11.93
CA ILE A 254 -30.41 -9.16 11.21
C ILE A 254 -31.60 -9.47 12.13
N LEU A 255 -31.33 -9.88 13.38
CA LEU A 255 -32.37 -10.17 14.35
C LEU A 255 -33.25 -8.94 14.63
N GLU A 256 -32.65 -7.76 14.83
CA GLU A 256 -33.39 -6.52 15.06
C GLU A 256 -34.09 -5.99 13.79
N GLY A 257 -33.42 -6.09 12.64
CA GLY A 257 -33.88 -5.52 11.36
C GLY A 257 -35.03 -6.30 10.72
N THR A 258 -35.03 -7.63 10.84
CA THR A 258 -35.99 -8.51 10.11
C THR A 258 -37.43 -8.33 10.53
N HIS A 259 -37.70 -8.06 11.80
CA HIS A 259 -39.05 -7.85 12.33
C HIS A 259 -39.39 -6.39 12.72
N GLY A 260 -38.38 -5.54 12.78
CA GLY A 260 -38.53 -4.15 13.25
C GLY A 260 -39.07 -4.10 14.71
N LYS A 261 -40.06 -3.21 14.98
CA LYS A 261 -40.69 -3.09 16.31
C LYS A 261 -42.07 -3.75 16.37
N ASP A 262 -42.36 -4.70 15.47
CA ASP A 262 -43.66 -5.37 15.37
C ASP A 262 -43.63 -6.69 16.14
N GLU A 263 -44.35 -6.75 17.29
CA GLU A 263 -44.38 -7.92 18.18
C GLU A 263 -44.92 -9.18 17.48
N ALA A 264 -45.86 -9.05 16.53
CA ALA A 264 -46.39 -10.21 15.81
C ALA A 264 -45.37 -10.81 14.86
N LYS A 265 -44.61 -9.95 14.15
CA LYS A 265 -43.51 -10.34 13.26
C LYS A 265 -42.35 -10.95 14.06
N GLN A 266 -42.06 -10.41 15.22
CA GLN A 266 -41.05 -10.96 16.12
C GLN A 266 -41.45 -12.40 16.55
N ALA A 267 -42.68 -12.63 16.97
CA ALA A 267 -43.15 -13.97 17.35
C ALA A 267 -43.07 -14.98 16.20
N GLU A 268 -43.36 -14.55 14.96
CA GLU A 268 -43.25 -15.40 13.76
C GLU A 268 -41.77 -15.74 13.47
N PHE A 269 -40.87 -14.76 13.59
CA PHE A 269 -39.44 -14.98 13.41
C PHE A 269 -38.84 -15.89 14.51
N ASP A 270 -39.22 -15.67 15.77
CA ASP A 270 -38.81 -16.53 16.91
C ASP A 270 -39.28 -17.99 16.74
N ALA A 271 -40.47 -18.17 16.19
CA ALA A 271 -40.94 -19.51 15.82
C ALA A 271 -40.11 -20.15 14.72
N ALA A 272 -39.71 -19.37 13.71
CA ALA A 272 -38.83 -19.85 12.64
C ALA A 272 -37.43 -20.20 13.16
N LEU A 273 -36.84 -19.40 14.07
CA LEU A 273 -35.57 -19.69 14.73
C LEU A 273 -35.64 -20.99 15.53
N THR A 274 -36.69 -21.17 16.29
CA THR A 274 -36.92 -22.41 17.04
C THR A 274 -37.04 -23.64 16.12
N ALA A 275 -37.73 -23.49 14.98
CA ALA A 275 -37.90 -24.55 13.99
C ALA A 275 -36.59 -25.03 13.36
N VAL A 276 -35.61 -24.12 13.19
CA VAL A 276 -34.26 -24.46 12.68
C VAL A 276 -33.28 -24.87 13.79
N GLY A 277 -33.74 -24.93 15.08
CA GLY A 277 -32.95 -25.41 16.21
C GLY A 277 -32.02 -24.34 16.82
N VAL A 278 -32.35 -23.07 16.69
CA VAL A 278 -31.66 -21.97 17.40
C VAL A 278 -32.39 -21.77 18.73
N GLU A 279 -31.88 -22.40 19.80
CA GLU A 279 -32.44 -22.27 21.15
C GLU A 279 -31.75 -21.20 22.00
N LYS A 280 -30.44 -20.96 21.72
CA LYS A 280 -29.60 -19.98 22.41
C LYS A 280 -28.67 -19.34 21.40
N LEU A 281 -28.48 -18.05 21.54
CA LEU A 281 -27.54 -17.27 20.75
C LEU A 281 -26.28 -16.95 21.58
N THR A 282 -25.12 -17.06 20.97
CA THR A 282 -23.85 -16.60 21.56
C THR A 282 -23.84 -15.10 21.64
N THR A 283 -23.83 -14.52 22.84
CA THR A 283 -23.83 -13.05 22.96
C THR A 283 -22.45 -12.45 22.64
N LEU A 284 -22.44 -11.18 22.22
CA LEU A 284 -21.20 -10.45 22.02
C LEU A 284 -20.36 -10.39 23.31
N ALA A 285 -21.02 -10.24 24.46
CA ALA A 285 -20.38 -10.24 25.78
C ALA A 285 -19.71 -11.58 26.10
N ASP A 286 -20.42 -12.73 25.88
CA ASP A 286 -19.86 -14.06 26.10
C ASP A 286 -18.59 -14.28 25.23
N LYS A 287 -18.65 -13.83 23.97
CA LYS A 287 -17.50 -13.99 23.05
C LYS A 287 -16.32 -13.12 23.44
N LEU A 288 -16.56 -11.87 23.85
CA LEU A 288 -15.50 -10.99 24.32
C LEU A 288 -14.73 -11.58 25.51
N GLN A 289 -15.42 -12.24 26.45
CA GLN A 289 -14.79 -12.92 27.59
C GLN A 289 -13.87 -14.08 27.17
N SER A 290 -14.07 -14.66 26.00
CA SER A 290 -13.22 -15.75 25.49
C SER A 290 -11.94 -15.27 24.79
N ILE A 291 -11.79 -13.96 24.52
CA ILE A 291 -10.66 -13.39 23.81
C ILE A 291 -9.64 -12.83 24.82
N PRO A 292 -8.34 -13.17 24.72
CA PRO A 292 -7.30 -12.58 25.56
C PRO A 292 -7.27 -11.06 25.43
N SER A 293 -7.12 -10.35 26.56
CA SER A 293 -7.15 -8.86 26.59
C SER A 293 -6.14 -8.20 25.68
N GLU A 294 -4.95 -8.78 25.52
CA GLU A 294 -3.89 -8.26 24.68
C GLU A 294 -4.22 -8.35 23.18
N GLU A 295 -4.97 -9.37 22.78
CA GLU A 295 -5.40 -9.58 21.41
C GLU A 295 -6.62 -8.71 21.06
N LEU A 296 -7.51 -8.48 22.02
CA LEU A 296 -8.74 -7.73 21.85
C LEU A 296 -8.49 -6.31 21.28
N VAL A 297 -7.42 -5.65 21.75
CA VAL A 297 -7.02 -4.31 21.28
C VAL A 297 -6.73 -4.30 19.77
N ASN A 298 -6.05 -5.33 19.27
CA ASN A 298 -5.72 -5.44 17.86
C ASN A 298 -6.98 -5.70 17.01
N TYR A 299 -7.81 -6.63 17.44
CA TYR A 299 -9.04 -6.99 16.72
C TYR A 299 -10.02 -5.81 16.62
N ILE A 300 -10.22 -5.07 17.69
CA ILE A 300 -11.10 -3.90 17.67
C ILE A 300 -10.58 -2.80 16.76
N GLY A 301 -9.27 -2.59 16.70
CA GLY A 301 -8.65 -1.59 15.81
C GLY A 301 -8.92 -1.86 14.32
N GLU A 302 -9.16 -3.09 13.93
CA GLU A 302 -9.45 -3.51 12.55
C GLU A 302 -10.93 -3.36 12.17
N LEU A 303 -11.84 -3.36 13.16
CA LEU A 303 -13.28 -3.23 12.94
C LEU A 303 -13.68 -1.86 12.36
N SER A 304 -14.81 -1.82 11.67
CA SER A 304 -15.46 -0.55 11.29
C SER A 304 -15.93 0.22 12.53
N LEU A 305 -16.10 1.54 12.41
CA LEU A 305 -16.52 2.39 13.55
C LEU A 305 -17.85 1.94 14.15
N THR A 306 -18.82 1.55 13.32
CA THR A 306 -20.14 1.05 13.79
C THR A 306 -19.97 -0.21 14.63
N ARG A 307 -19.15 -1.16 14.18
CA ARG A 307 -18.87 -2.40 14.91
C ARG A 307 -18.07 -2.18 16.19
N GLN A 308 -17.11 -1.24 16.17
CA GLN A 308 -16.40 -0.84 17.37
C GLN A 308 -17.39 -0.34 18.45
N ASN A 309 -18.37 0.49 18.08
CA ASN A 309 -19.38 1.01 19.01
C ASN A 309 -20.25 -0.12 19.60
N ALA A 310 -20.59 -1.15 18.82
CA ALA A 310 -21.28 -2.33 19.33
C ALA A 310 -20.44 -3.06 20.39
N VAL A 311 -19.14 -3.27 20.11
CA VAL A 311 -18.20 -3.87 21.07
C VAL A 311 -18.09 -3.01 22.34
N TYR A 312 -17.91 -1.70 22.24
CA TYR A 312 -17.85 -0.84 23.42
C TYR A 312 -19.12 -0.91 24.26
N THR A 313 -20.27 -1.00 23.62
CA THR A 313 -21.56 -1.13 24.32
C THR A 313 -21.66 -2.47 25.09
N ALA A 314 -21.08 -3.54 24.57
CA ALA A 314 -21.06 -4.86 25.21
C ALA A 314 -19.96 -5.00 26.31
N LEU A 315 -18.90 -4.19 26.31
CA LEU A 315 -17.82 -4.31 27.29
C LEU A 315 -18.27 -4.22 28.76
N PRO A 316 -19.19 -3.32 29.18
CA PRO A 316 -19.67 -3.30 30.56
C PRO A 316 -20.45 -4.55 30.99
N GLU A 317 -21.08 -5.24 30.06
CA GLU A 317 -21.74 -6.53 30.31
C GLU A 317 -20.71 -7.65 30.39
N ALA A 318 -19.75 -7.68 29.45
CA ALA A 318 -18.68 -8.67 29.42
C ALA A 318 -17.75 -8.54 30.66
N TYR A 319 -17.44 -7.34 31.08
CA TYR A 319 -16.46 -7.01 32.12
C TYR A 319 -16.98 -5.95 33.09
N PRO A 320 -17.97 -6.24 33.96
CA PRO A 320 -18.62 -5.22 34.81
C PRO A 320 -17.64 -4.41 35.66
N ASP A 321 -16.62 -5.05 36.23
CA ASP A 321 -15.67 -4.41 37.14
C ASP A 321 -14.43 -3.81 36.42
N SER A 322 -14.18 -4.16 35.16
CA SER A 322 -12.94 -3.81 34.47
C SER A 322 -13.13 -3.23 33.05
N TRP A 323 -14.36 -3.01 32.60
CA TRP A 323 -14.64 -2.46 31.25
C TRP A 323 -13.86 -1.18 30.95
N LEU A 324 -13.69 -0.31 31.96
CA LEU A 324 -12.96 0.94 31.80
C LEU A 324 -11.48 0.69 31.51
N ALA A 325 -10.85 -0.28 32.17
CA ALA A 325 -9.46 -0.65 31.90
C ALA A 325 -9.28 -1.20 30.50
N TYR A 326 -10.21 -2.07 30.04
CA TYR A 326 -10.21 -2.57 28.65
C TYR A 326 -10.39 -1.45 27.63
N THR A 327 -11.37 -0.56 27.84
CA THR A 327 -11.61 0.55 26.92
C THR A 327 -10.44 1.54 26.91
N THR A 328 -9.82 1.80 28.08
CA THR A 328 -8.61 2.64 28.16
C THR A 328 -7.43 2.00 27.42
N ASN A 329 -7.25 0.68 27.49
CA ASN A 329 -6.24 -0.02 26.70
C ASN A 329 -6.47 0.12 25.18
N ILE A 330 -7.73 0.02 24.75
CA ILE A 330 -8.10 0.23 23.34
C ILE A 330 -7.82 1.69 22.94
N PHE A 331 -8.15 2.65 23.80
CA PHE A 331 -7.83 4.06 23.59
C PHE A 331 -6.32 4.28 23.39
N LEU A 332 -5.49 3.64 24.19
CA LEU A 332 -4.03 3.83 24.17
C LEU A 332 -3.35 3.14 22.96
N PHE A 333 -3.86 1.99 22.52
CA PHE A 333 -3.16 1.10 21.60
C PHE A 333 -3.96 0.63 20.37
N GLY A 334 -5.27 0.89 20.32
CA GLY A 334 -6.16 0.36 19.26
C GLY A 334 -6.08 1.09 17.92
N GLY A 335 -5.21 2.09 17.79
CA GLY A 335 -5.01 2.83 16.54
C GLY A 335 -6.03 3.96 16.33
N PRO A 336 -5.92 4.68 15.20
CA PRO A 336 -6.50 6.03 15.07
C PRO A 336 -8.03 6.10 15.17
N LYS A 337 -8.74 5.09 14.65
CA LYS A 337 -10.22 5.05 14.72
C LYS A 337 -10.69 4.62 16.10
N ALA A 338 -10.07 3.57 16.63
CA ALA A 338 -10.42 3.01 17.93
C ALA A 338 -10.10 3.99 19.08
N THR A 339 -9.01 4.76 19.01
CA THR A 339 -8.68 5.81 20.00
C THR A 339 -9.82 6.82 20.14
N ALA A 340 -10.33 7.37 19.03
CA ALA A 340 -11.41 8.36 19.10
C ALA A 340 -12.71 7.75 19.65
N ALA A 341 -13.12 6.58 19.13
CA ALA A 341 -14.36 5.93 19.54
C ALA A 341 -14.34 5.47 21.01
N ALA A 342 -13.20 4.96 21.49
CA ALA A 342 -13.03 4.58 22.88
C ALA A 342 -13.10 5.81 23.81
N ALA A 343 -12.51 6.94 23.43
CA ALA A 343 -12.61 8.19 24.17
C ALA A 343 -14.06 8.66 24.28
N ASP A 344 -14.78 8.70 23.16
CA ASP A 344 -16.19 9.10 23.12
C ASP A 344 -17.05 8.22 24.03
N PHE A 345 -16.80 6.90 24.00
CA PHE A 345 -17.51 5.95 24.85
C PHE A 345 -17.22 6.19 26.35
N ILE A 346 -15.93 6.30 26.75
CA ILE A 346 -15.53 6.56 28.14
C ILE A 346 -16.16 7.87 28.66
N ILE A 347 -16.12 8.93 27.84
CA ILE A 347 -16.70 10.22 28.18
C ILE A 347 -18.23 10.13 28.33
N SER A 348 -18.90 9.41 27.41
CA SER A 348 -20.35 9.20 27.48
C SER A 348 -20.79 8.47 28.75
N LYS A 349 -19.93 7.61 29.29
CA LYS A 349 -20.16 6.89 30.57
C LYS A 349 -19.74 7.69 31.79
N GLY A 350 -19.28 8.94 31.64
CA GLY A 350 -18.89 9.83 32.75
C GLY A 350 -17.55 9.49 33.41
N ALA A 351 -16.71 8.68 32.77
CA ALA A 351 -15.41 8.23 33.32
C ALA A 351 -14.20 9.03 32.77
N SER A 352 -14.43 10.28 32.35
CA SER A 352 -13.39 11.13 31.74
C SER A 352 -12.24 11.48 32.71
N GLU A 353 -12.49 11.56 34.00
CA GLU A 353 -11.44 11.88 34.98
C GLU A 353 -10.32 10.86 35.00
N GLN A 354 -10.67 9.56 35.00
CA GLN A 354 -9.67 8.48 34.96
C GLN A 354 -8.88 8.50 33.64
N LEU A 355 -9.57 8.65 32.50
CA LEU A 355 -8.94 8.76 31.18
C LEU A 355 -7.95 9.94 31.17
N PHE A 356 -8.32 11.10 31.67
CA PHE A 356 -7.46 12.29 31.71
C PHE A 356 -6.27 12.12 32.66
N ALA A 357 -6.43 11.39 33.78
CA ALA A 357 -5.34 11.04 34.65
C ALA A 357 -4.30 10.15 33.93
N ASP A 358 -4.76 9.13 33.18
CA ASP A 358 -3.89 8.24 32.44
C ASP A 358 -3.14 8.97 31.31
N ILE A 359 -3.83 9.87 30.58
CA ILE A 359 -3.20 10.70 29.54
C ILE A 359 -2.15 11.63 30.18
N THR A 360 -2.47 12.28 31.33
CA THR A 360 -1.53 13.16 32.04
C THR A 360 -0.26 12.43 32.45
N ASN A 361 -0.40 11.21 32.97
CA ASN A 361 0.73 10.36 33.32
C ASN A 361 1.54 9.97 32.08
N GLY A 362 0.87 9.66 30.99
CA GLY A 362 1.49 9.29 29.72
C GLY A 362 2.26 10.46 29.09
N ILE A 363 1.73 11.68 29.11
CA ILE A 363 2.41 12.90 28.66
C ILE A 363 3.67 13.13 29.49
N SER A 364 3.57 13.03 30.82
CA SER A 364 4.70 13.23 31.72
C SER A 364 5.83 12.22 31.52
N ARG A 365 5.49 10.98 31.15
CA ARG A 365 6.44 9.88 30.84
C ARG A 365 6.88 9.84 29.39
N GLN A 366 6.29 10.65 28.51
CA GLN A 366 6.54 10.66 27.06
C GLN A 366 6.38 9.27 26.40
N ASN A 367 5.35 8.52 26.81
CA ASN A 367 5.11 7.15 26.35
C ASN A 367 3.75 6.94 25.67
N LEU A 368 3.05 8.02 25.30
CA LEU A 368 1.79 7.93 24.57
C LEU A 368 2.02 7.60 23.09
N SER A 369 1.04 6.90 22.53
CA SER A 369 1.02 6.63 21.10
C SER A 369 0.77 7.93 20.30
N PRO A 370 1.22 8.00 19.03
CA PRO A 370 0.92 9.14 18.16
C PRO A 370 -0.58 9.42 18.03
N ASP A 371 -1.43 8.39 18.02
CA ASP A 371 -2.87 8.51 17.84
C ASP A 371 -3.55 9.18 19.04
N VAL A 372 -3.10 8.84 20.25
CA VAL A 372 -3.56 9.51 21.49
C VAL A 372 -3.18 10.99 21.48
N LEU A 373 -1.94 11.32 21.10
CA LEU A 373 -1.51 12.72 21.03
C LEU A 373 -2.28 13.49 19.95
N ILE A 374 -2.58 12.85 18.81
CA ILE A 374 -3.45 13.45 17.77
C ILE A 374 -4.83 13.75 18.32
N TRP A 375 -5.42 12.81 19.07
CA TRP A 375 -6.73 13.02 19.68
C TRP A 375 -6.70 14.19 20.67
N VAL A 376 -5.74 14.23 21.60
CA VAL A 376 -5.55 15.33 22.56
C VAL A 376 -5.41 16.68 21.86
N CYS A 377 -4.58 16.74 20.79
CA CYS A 377 -4.38 17.99 20.04
C CYS A 377 -5.65 18.44 19.29
N LYS A 378 -6.43 17.53 18.74
CA LYS A 378 -7.69 17.84 18.06
C LYS A 378 -8.77 18.31 19.01
N GLU A 379 -8.86 17.67 20.17
CA GLU A 379 -9.86 17.97 21.19
C GLU A 379 -9.44 19.09 22.17
N ARG A 380 -8.31 19.77 21.90
CA ARG A 380 -7.74 20.83 22.78
C ARG A 380 -8.67 21.99 23.08
N ASN A 381 -9.62 22.26 22.20
CA ASN A 381 -10.65 23.30 22.39
C ASN A 381 -12.03 22.70 22.71
N GLY A 382 -12.14 21.36 22.76
CA GLY A 382 -13.33 20.59 23.06
C GLY A 382 -13.25 19.91 24.43
N VAL A 383 -13.49 18.61 24.43
CA VAL A 383 -13.56 17.77 25.64
C VAL A 383 -12.25 17.67 26.41
N ALA A 384 -11.10 17.75 25.70
CA ALA A 384 -9.77 17.71 26.32
C ALA A 384 -9.22 19.08 26.75
N LYS A 385 -10.02 20.16 26.71
CA LYS A 385 -9.54 21.51 27.00
C LYS A 385 -8.86 21.61 28.36
N GLU A 386 -9.52 21.14 29.43
CA GLU A 386 -8.95 21.20 30.78
C GLU A 386 -7.68 20.33 30.91
N LEU A 387 -7.65 19.17 30.27
CA LEU A 387 -6.49 18.29 30.23
C LEU A 387 -5.30 19.03 29.59
N VAL A 388 -5.53 19.66 28.43
CA VAL A 388 -4.49 20.39 27.70
C VAL A 388 -3.99 21.57 28.53
N GLU A 389 -4.87 22.34 29.14
CA GLU A 389 -4.47 23.47 30.01
C GLU A 389 -3.55 23.00 31.16
N LYS A 390 -3.84 21.86 31.77
CA LYS A 390 -3.00 21.28 32.83
C LYS A 390 -1.66 20.70 32.36
N THR A 391 -1.59 20.27 31.11
CA THR A 391 -0.43 19.52 30.59
C THR A 391 0.39 20.29 29.56
N LYS A 392 0.01 21.52 29.17
CA LYS A 392 0.66 22.33 28.12
C LYS A 392 2.18 22.32 28.18
N MET A 393 2.73 22.54 29.38
CA MET A 393 4.19 22.60 29.58
C MET A 393 4.93 21.34 29.13
N ALA A 394 4.32 20.15 29.26
CA ALA A 394 4.92 18.88 28.90
C ALA A 394 4.44 18.36 27.54
N LEU A 395 3.24 18.74 27.10
CA LEU A 395 2.58 18.18 25.91
C LEU A 395 3.37 18.47 24.63
N GLY A 396 3.83 19.71 24.44
CA GLY A 396 4.63 20.08 23.27
C GLY A 396 5.92 19.27 23.16
N ALA A 397 6.63 19.09 24.26
CA ALA A 397 7.84 18.27 24.31
C ALA A 397 7.53 16.77 24.07
N ALA A 398 6.42 16.26 24.60
CA ALA A 398 5.98 14.88 24.38
C ALA A 398 5.64 14.60 22.91
N ILE A 399 5.04 15.57 22.19
CA ILE A 399 4.77 15.46 20.75
C ILE A 399 6.07 15.27 19.97
N ILE A 400 7.08 16.13 20.24
CA ILE A 400 8.37 16.05 19.53
C ILE A 400 9.09 14.74 19.86
N ALA A 401 9.14 14.36 21.15
CA ALA A 401 9.77 13.11 21.58
C ALA A 401 9.13 11.88 20.90
N THR A 402 7.81 11.88 20.72
CA THR A 402 7.09 10.79 20.04
C THR A 402 7.43 10.74 18.55
N ILE A 403 7.54 11.88 17.87
CA ILE A 403 7.96 11.95 16.47
C ILE A 403 9.41 11.46 16.29
N GLU A 404 10.30 11.84 17.20
CA GLU A 404 11.72 11.41 17.16
C GLU A 404 11.88 9.91 17.43
N LYS A 405 11.15 9.39 18.42
CA LYS A 405 11.17 7.97 18.75
C LYS A 405 10.70 7.10 17.57
N ASP A 406 9.58 7.46 16.95
CA ASP A 406 9.04 6.73 15.79
C ASP A 406 10.01 6.74 14.59
N SER A 407 10.71 7.84 14.39
CA SER A 407 11.76 7.95 13.34
C SER A 407 12.99 7.11 13.66
N ALA A 408 13.36 6.96 14.93
CA ALA A 408 14.53 6.19 15.35
C ALA A 408 14.28 4.67 15.28
N ASP A 409 13.05 4.23 15.53
CA ASP A 409 12.69 2.81 15.53
C ASP A 409 12.70 2.16 14.12
N GLY A 410 12.79 2.95 13.05
CA GLY A 410 12.93 2.47 11.66
C GLY A 410 11.76 1.63 11.13
N GLY A 411 10.64 1.61 11.85
CA GLY A 411 9.40 0.92 11.51
C GLY A 411 8.47 1.74 10.61
N PRO A 412 7.22 1.30 10.43
CA PRO A 412 6.22 2.09 9.72
C PRO A 412 6.05 3.43 10.43
N ASN A 413 6.16 4.53 9.68
CA ASN A 413 6.14 5.90 10.21
C ASN A 413 4.75 6.25 10.80
N LYS A 414 4.49 5.75 12.00
CA LYS A 414 3.20 5.91 12.71
C LYS A 414 2.97 7.36 13.14
N ALA A 415 4.05 8.09 13.46
CA ALA A 415 3.96 9.49 13.87
C ALA A 415 3.87 10.49 12.70
N LEU A 416 3.88 10.03 11.44
CA LEU A 416 3.72 10.92 10.27
C LEU A 416 2.45 11.77 10.36
N ARG A 417 1.34 11.19 10.83
CA ARG A 417 0.06 11.91 10.99
C ARG A 417 0.14 12.98 12.09
N LEU A 418 0.85 12.68 13.19
CA LEU A 418 1.09 13.64 14.26
C LEU A 418 1.97 14.80 13.80
N ARG A 419 3.04 14.48 13.04
CA ARG A 419 3.89 15.48 12.41
C ARG A 419 3.10 16.36 11.44
N ASN A 420 2.28 15.76 10.56
CA ASN A 420 1.45 16.52 9.64
C ASN A 420 0.46 17.42 10.38
N LEU A 421 -0.19 16.92 11.44
CA LEU A 421 -1.07 17.74 12.26
C LEU A 421 -0.34 18.95 12.85
N LEU A 422 0.87 18.76 13.37
CA LEU A 422 1.69 19.85 13.93
C LEU A 422 2.04 20.91 12.87
N MET A 423 2.23 20.51 11.61
CA MET A 423 2.58 21.41 10.51
C MET A 423 1.36 22.08 9.87
N ASP A 424 0.27 21.35 9.69
CA ASP A 424 -0.92 21.82 8.98
C ASP A 424 -1.79 22.73 9.86
N ASP A 425 -1.86 22.46 11.18
CA ASP A 425 -2.60 23.25 12.16
C ASP A 425 -1.74 24.41 12.69
N LYS A 426 -1.84 25.57 12.03
CA LYS A 426 -1.03 26.75 12.34
C LYS A 426 -1.25 27.30 13.76
N GLU A 427 -2.38 27.00 14.39
CA GLU A 427 -2.72 27.45 15.73
C GLU A 427 -2.24 26.48 16.82
N LEU A 428 -1.93 25.23 16.47
CA LEU A 428 -1.56 24.21 17.45
C LEU A 428 -0.33 24.62 18.27
N ALA A 429 0.77 24.98 17.64
CA ALA A 429 2.00 25.37 18.33
C ALA A 429 1.84 26.65 19.16
N PRO A 430 1.17 27.73 18.67
CA PRO A 430 0.77 28.87 19.50
C PRO A 430 -0.13 28.51 20.67
N ASP A 431 -1.16 27.70 20.47
CA ASP A 431 -2.11 27.28 21.53
C ASP A 431 -1.39 26.55 22.67
N LEU A 432 -0.43 25.70 22.36
CA LEU A 432 0.35 24.95 23.35
C LEU A 432 1.27 25.83 24.23
N VAL A 433 1.55 27.07 23.82
CA VAL A 433 2.37 28.01 24.62
C VAL A 433 1.58 29.19 25.14
N THR A 434 0.35 29.41 24.67
CA THR A 434 -0.51 30.48 25.11
C THR A 434 -0.87 30.28 26.60
N GLY A 435 -0.70 31.31 27.43
CA GLY A 435 -0.95 31.27 28.86
C GLY A 435 0.17 30.68 29.72
N LEU A 436 1.22 30.14 29.12
CA LEU A 436 2.44 29.75 29.84
C LEU A 436 3.35 30.98 30.07
N SER A 437 4.18 30.91 31.08
CA SER A 437 5.31 31.83 31.21
C SER A 437 6.40 31.48 30.19
N GLU A 438 7.29 32.42 29.93
CA GLU A 438 8.46 32.15 29.04
C GLU A 438 9.27 30.92 29.46
N LEU A 439 9.53 30.79 30.76
CA LEU A 439 10.27 29.66 31.32
C LEU A 439 9.61 28.31 31.06
N GLU A 440 8.28 28.28 31.10
CA GLU A 440 7.47 27.07 30.84
C GLU A 440 7.35 26.75 29.34
N ALA A 441 7.35 27.76 28.46
CA ALA A 441 7.31 27.57 27.02
C ALA A 441 8.66 27.13 26.43
N ARG A 442 9.77 27.47 27.11
CA ARG A 442 11.15 27.24 26.64
C ARG A 442 11.51 25.78 26.36
N PRO A 443 11.12 24.77 27.16
CA PRO A 443 11.37 23.35 26.87
C PRO A 443 10.79 22.90 25.53
N PHE A 444 9.58 23.32 25.19
CA PHE A 444 8.98 22.97 23.91
C PHE A 444 9.71 23.65 22.75
N ALA A 445 10.01 24.94 22.85
CA ALA A 445 10.79 25.65 21.83
C ALA A 445 12.17 25.00 21.64
N LYS A 446 12.82 24.56 22.72
CA LYS A 446 14.10 23.87 22.67
C LYS A 446 14.00 22.50 22.02
N SER A 447 12.99 21.68 22.37
CA SER A 447 12.80 20.36 21.75
C SER A 447 12.54 20.48 20.24
N LEU A 448 11.75 21.47 19.80
CA LEU A 448 11.59 21.79 18.38
C LEU A 448 12.90 22.16 17.71
N TYR A 449 13.65 23.06 18.35
CA TYR A 449 14.91 23.57 17.78
C TYR A 449 15.99 22.46 17.66
N ASP A 450 16.07 21.57 18.66
CA ASP A 450 17.05 20.50 18.74
C ASP A 450 16.64 19.26 17.91
N SER A 451 15.40 19.19 17.45
CA SER A 451 14.90 18.02 16.70
C SER A 451 15.69 17.79 15.40
N SER A 452 16.18 16.56 15.24
CA SER A 452 16.88 16.10 14.04
C SER A 452 15.95 15.57 12.95
N VAL A 453 14.69 15.31 13.29
CA VAL A 453 13.70 14.67 12.43
C VAL A 453 12.88 15.68 11.63
N LEU A 454 12.70 16.88 12.19
CA LEU A 454 12.00 17.96 11.49
C LEU A 454 12.99 18.73 10.59
N PRO A 455 12.66 19.00 9.31
CA PRO A 455 13.43 19.88 8.44
C PRO A 455 13.62 21.27 9.02
N ASP A 456 14.72 21.93 8.69
CA ASP A 456 15.03 23.28 9.19
C ASP A 456 13.92 24.28 8.92
N LEU A 457 13.29 24.20 7.73
CA LEU A 457 12.19 25.08 7.35
C LEU A 457 10.97 24.91 8.27
N ASP A 458 10.59 23.66 8.53
CA ASP A 458 9.44 23.30 9.37
C ASP A 458 9.68 23.78 10.82
N ARG A 459 10.86 23.51 11.37
CA ARG A 459 11.26 24.00 12.70
C ARG A 459 11.18 25.51 12.84
N ASN A 460 11.74 26.22 11.85
CA ASN A 460 11.75 27.68 11.85
C ASN A 460 10.33 28.26 11.75
N LEU A 461 9.43 27.62 10.98
CA LEU A 461 8.04 28.02 10.86
C LEU A 461 7.28 27.86 12.18
N LEU A 462 7.44 26.71 12.85
CA LEU A 462 6.81 26.43 14.14
C LEU A 462 7.32 27.39 15.23
N LEU A 463 8.63 27.60 15.30
CA LEU A 463 9.24 28.56 16.23
C LEU A 463 8.77 29.98 15.97
N ALA A 464 8.67 30.40 14.70
CA ALA A 464 8.14 31.72 14.34
C ALA A 464 6.68 31.90 14.78
N ASN A 465 5.86 30.86 14.70
CA ASN A 465 4.48 30.89 15.21
C ASN A 465 4.44 30.98 16.73
N MET A 466 5.29 30.26 17.46
CA MET A 466 5.40 30.38 18.91
C MET A 466 5.92 31.76 19.37
N MET A 467 6.85 32.35 18.62
CA MET A 467 7.39 33.70 18.90
C MET A 467 6.35 34.83 18.74
N LYS A 468 5.25 34.57 18.01
CA LYS A 468 4.12 35.53 17.99
C LYS A 468 3.47 35.67 19.36
N VAL A 469 3.46 34.60 20.17
CA VAL A 469 2.93 34.58 21.55
C VAL A 469 4.01 34.99 22.55
N HIS A 470 5.24 34.45 22.38
CA HIS A 470 6.38 34.71 23.28
C HIS A 470 7.58 35.21 22.49
N PRO A 471 7.72 36.54 22.25
CA PRO A 471 8.84 37.09 21.47
C PRO A 471 10.23 36.78 22.05
N SER A 472 10.35 36.60 23.35
CA SER A 472 11.60 36.24 24.06
C SER A 472 12.13 34.85 23.73
N LEU A 473 11.32 33.93 23.15
CA LEU A 473 11.80 32.65 22.64
C LEU A 473 12.81 32.80 21.51
N GLN A 474 12.96 34.02 20.96
CA GLN A 474 14.03 34.34 20.00
C GLN A 474 15.44 34.03 20.56
N ASP A 475 15.63 34.11 21.86
CA ASP A 475 16.90 33.78 22.51
C ASP A 475 17.26 32.29 22.37
N VAL A 476 16.27 31.38 22.26
CA VAL A 476 16.49 29.95 22.01
C VAL A 476 17.16 29.75 20.65
N VAL A 477 16.76 30.55 19.67
CA VAL A 477 17.33 30.52 18.30
C VAL A 477 18.69 31.22 18.30
N LEU A 478 18.80 32.38 18.94
CA LEU A 478 20.03 33.20 18.94
C LEU A 478 21.15 32.60 19.79
N SER A 479 20.85 31.93 20.91
CA SER A 479 21.88 31.33 21.78
C SER A 479 22.70 30.25 21.08
N ARG A 480 22.16 29.61 20.06
CA ARG A 480 22.91 28.61 19.25
C ARG A 480 23.56 29.20 18.02
N VAL A 481 23.11 30.36 17.56
CA VAL A 481 23.86 31.15 16.53
C VAL A 481 25.19 31.60 17.13
N GLN A 482 25.26 31.89 18.45
CA GLN A 482 26.49 32.20 19.16
C GLN A 482 27.30 30.96 19.59
N THR A 483 26.68 29.77 19.74
CA THR A 483 27.37 28.53 20.13
C THR A 483 27.70 27.61 18.95
N LYS A 484 27.09 27.81 17.81
CA LYS A 484 27.65 27.36 16.53
C LYS A 484 28.63 28.47 16.06
N GLU A 485 29.76 28.61 16.70
CA GLU A 485 30.99 28.78 15.91
C GLU A 485 30.85 27.71 14.83
N LYS A 486 30.64 28.14 13.60
CA LYS A 486 30.75 27.27 12.44
C LYS A 486 32.08 26.57 12.63
N GLN A 487 32.09 25.28 13.01
CA GLN A 487 33.26 24.45 12.76
C GLN A 487 33.33 24.36 11.24
N ASN A 488 33.90 25.44 10.63
CA ASN A 488 34.18 25.43 9.23
C ASN A 488 35.12 24.27 8.98
N LEU A 489 34.65 23.27 8.24
CA LEU A 489 35.46 22.12 7.86
C LEU A 489 36.37 22.60 6.72
N PHE A 490 37.65 22.79 7.01
CA PHE A 490 38.63 23.07 5.98
C PHE A 490 38.77 21.87 5.05
N VAL A 491 38.66 22.14 3.74
CA VAL A 491 38.70 21.12 2.69
C VAL A 491 39.57 21.58 1.54
N SER A 492 40.20 20.68 0.79
CA SER A 492 40.94 21.08 -0.39
C SER A 492 40.02 21.61 -1.50
N LEU A 493 40.56 22.47 -2.35
CA LEU A 493 39.84 22.95 -3.54
C LEU A 493 39.40 21.79 -4.44
N ARG A 494 40.20 20.72 -4.52
CA ARG A 494 39.93 19.52 -5.30
C ARG A 494 38.70 18.80 -4.76
N SER A 495 38.65 18.47 -3.47
CA SER A 495 37.54 17.74 -2.88
C SER A 495 36.26 18.57 -2.81
N PHE A 496 36.36 19.87 -2.65
CA PHE A 496 35.22 20.79 -2.74
C PHE A 496 34.62 20.81 -4.15
N ALA A 497 35.48 20.99 -5.17
CA ALA A 497 35.05 21.01 -6.58
C ALA A 497 34.36 19.69 -6.98
N ALA A 498 34.93 18.55 -6.56
CA ALA A 498 34.35 17.23 -6.84
C ALA A 498 32.93 17.07 -6.26
N ARG A 499 32.72 17.46 -4.98
CA ARG A 499 31.40 17.37 -4.35
C ARG A 499 30.40 18.39 -4.92
N LYS A 500 30.87 19.56 -5.29
CA LYS A 500 30.06 20.56 -5.97
C LYS A 500 29.61 20.09 -7.34
N ALA A 501 30.47 19.46 -8.11
CA ALA A 501 30.14 18.86 -9.40
C ALA A 501 29.13 17.71 -9.26
N GLU A 502 29.29 16.86 -8.24
CA GLU A 502 28.31 15.80 -7.91
C GLU A 502 26.94 16.40 -7.58
N TYR A 503 26.90 17.46 -6.78
CA TYR A 503 25.66 18.15 -6.44
C TYR A 503 24.99 18.75 -7.67
N GLU A 504 25.74 19.45 -8.51
CA GLU A 504 25.26 20.06 -9.75
C GLU A 504 24.75 19.00 -10.75
N ASP A 505 25.43 17.87 -10.88
CA ASP A 505 25.00 16.72 -11.70
C ASP A 505 23.67 16.16 -11.21
N ILE A 506 23.52 15.97 -9.90
CA ILE A 506 22.26 15.48 -9.33
C ILE A 506 21.11 16.45 -9.62
N ILE A 507 21.30 17.75 -9.38
CA ILE A 507 20.24 18.75 -9.53
C ILE A 507 19.89 18.99 -11.00
N ASN A 508 20.91 19.14 -11.86
CA ASN A 508 20.73 19.62 -13.23
C ASN A 508 20.54 18.49 -14.24
N VAL A 509 20.97 17.26 -13.93
CA VAL A 509 20.94 16.12 -14.87
C VAL A 509 20.07 14.99 -14.32
N ARG A 510 20.40 14.42 -13.17
CA ARG A 510 19.75 13.19 -12.70
C ARG A 510 18.32 13.40 -12.21
N ILE A 511 18.04 14.46 -11.47
CA ILE A 511 16.66 14.75 -11.01
C ILE A 511 15.74 15.08 -12.18
N PRO A 512 16.09 15.92 -13.16
CA PRO A 512 15.29 16.14 -14.36
C PRO A 512 15.04 14.86 -15.18
N LYS A 513 16.09 14.03 -15.36
CA LYS A 513 15.95 12.74 -16.04
C LYS A 513 14.96 11.82 -15.30
N ASN A 514 15.12 11.67 -13.99
CA ASN A 514 14.22 10.85 -13.18
C ASN A 514 12.78 11.39 -13.19
N LYS A 515 12.58 12.71 -13.24
CA LYS A 515 11.26 13.31 -13.42
C LYS A 515 10.62 12.87 -14.73
N HIS A 516 11.38 12.87 -15.81
CA HIS A 516 10.93 12.40 -17.13
C HIS A 516 10.59 10.90 -17.10
N ASP A 517 11.44 10.08 -16.47
CA ASP A 517 11.19 8.65 -16.31
C ASP A 517 9.89 8.38 -15.51
N LEU A 518 9.63 9.17 -14.46
CA LEU A 518 8.38 9.12 -13.69
C LEU A 518 7.15 9.52 -14.53
N GLU A 519 7.27 10.48 -15.42
CA GLU A 519 6.19 10.90 -16.33
C GLU A 519 5.87 9.81 -17.35
N ILE A 520 6.89 9.17 -17.93
CA ILE A 520 6.73 8.05 -18.88
C ILE A 520 6.05 6.87 -18.18
N THR A 521 6.62 6.39 -17.08
CA THR A 521 6.12 5.21 -16.38
C THR A 521 4.72 5.43 -15.80
N ARG A 522 4.36 6.68 -15.46
CA ARG A 522 3.01 7.04 -15.04
C ARG A 522 1.99 6.98 -16.18
N ALA A 523 2.42 7.27 -17.41
CA ALA A 523 1.56 7.20 -18.60
C ALA A 523 1.26 5.77 -19.06
N GLU A 524 2.05 4.77 -18.63
CA GLU A 524 1.88 3.36 -18.96
C GLU A 524 0.73 2.65 -18.22
N GLY A 525 0.07 3.30 -17.26
CA GLY A 525 -1.11 2.77 -16.56
C GLY A 525 -0.84 2.27 -15.14
N ASP A 526 -1.43 1.18 -14.71
CA ASP A 526 -1.54 0.71 -13.33
C ASP A 526 -0.31 0.95 -12.42
N LEU A 527 -0.37 2.01 -11.62
CA LEU A 527 0.75 2.50 -10.78
C LEU A 527 1.15 1.54 -9.65
N ARG A 528 0.31 0.55 -9.30
CA ARG A 528 0.58 -0.37 -8.19
C ARG A 528 1.45 -1.55 -8.62
N GLU A 529 1.30 -2.00 -9.86
CA GLU A 529 2.02 -3.15 -10.43
C GLU A 529 3.14 -2.73 -11.39
N ASN A 530 3.25 -1.43 -11.73
CA ASN A 530 4.30 -0.92 -12.59
C ASN A 530 5.65 -0.85 -11.84
N GLY A 531 6.49 -1.88 -12.03
CA GLY A 531 7.83 -1.95 -11.45
C GLY A 531 8.71 -0.75 -11.83
N GLY A 532 8.62 -0.26 -13.07
CA GLY A 532 9.34 0.92 -13.54
C GLY A 532 8.99 2.20 -12.78
N TYR A 533 7.70 2.40 -12.47
CA TYR A 533 7.27 3.54 -11.66
C TYR A 533 7.79 3.46 -10.23
N GLN A 534 7.77 2.27 -9.60
CA GLN A 534 8.28 2.08 -8.25
C GLN A 534 9.79 2.30 -8.18
N ASP A 535 10.54 1.81 -9.16
CA ASP A 535 12.00 2.03 -9.26
C ASP A 535 12.35 3.50 -9.49
N ALA A 536 11.63 4.20 -10.36
CA ALA A 536 11.84 5.63 -10.59
C ALA A 536 11.51 6.46 -9.34
N LYS A 537 10.48 6.06 -8.56
CA LYS A 537 10.13 6.69 -7.28
C LYS A 537 11.20 6.45 -6.21
N ALA A 538 11.71 5.23 -6.10
CA ALA A 538 12.81 4.90 -5.18
C ALA A 538 14.09 5.68 -5.53
N THR A 539 14.44 5.73 -6.82
CA THR A 539 15.57 6.51 -7.34
C THR A 539 15.42 7.99 -6.98
N ARG A 540 14.22 8.58 -7.13
CA ARG A 540 13.97 9.96 -6.72
C ARG A 540 14.26 10.21 -5.25
N GLN A 541 13.85 9.31 -4.36
CA GLN A 541 14.11 9.46 -2.93
C GLN A 541 15.62 9.41 -2.62
N VAL A 542 16.37 8.53 -3.28
CA VAL A 542 17.82 8.45 -3.14
C VAL A 542 18.50 9.72 -3.61
N LEU A 543 18.11 10.24 -4.79
CA LEU A 543 18.68 11.48 -5.36
C LEU A 543 18.37 12.71 -4.47
N MET A 544 17.13 12.83 -3.97
CA MET A 544 16.76 13.92 -3.08
C MET A 544 17.56 13.88 -1.78
N ARG A 545 17.66 12.70 -1.15
CA ARG A 545 18.42 12.51 0.10
C ARG A 545 19.92 12.85 -0.11
N ARG A 546 20.48 12.41 -1.24
CA ARG A 546 21.89 12.70 -1.58
C ARG A 546 22.12 14.18 -1.85
N SER A 547 21.20 14.85 -2.55
CA SER A 547 21.30 16.30 -2.80
C SER A 547 21.23 17.12 -1.50
N GLU A 548 20.35 16.74 -0.56
CA GLU A 548 20.26 17.38 0.76
C GLU A 548 21.56 17.20 1.57
N GLU A 549 22.11 16.00 1.57
CA GLU A 549 23.40 15.70 2.24
C GLU A 549 24.51 16.57 1.66
N LEU A 550 24.67 16.58 0.33
CA LEU A 550 25.71 17.37 -0.34
C LEU A 550 25.51 18.87 -0.11
N SER A 551 24.29 19.39 -0.17
CA SER A 551 23.98 20.79 0.13
C SER A 551 24.43 21.17 1.54
N ARG A 552 24.13 20.31 2.54
CA ARG A 552 24.55 20.51 3.91
C ARG A 552 26.08 20.48 4.05
N LEU A 553 26.75 19.50 3.45
CA LEU A 553 28.22 19.40 3.47
C LEU A 553 28.86 20.64 2.85
N LEU A 554 28.43 21.05 1.66
CA LEU A 554 28.96 22.23 0.96
C LEU A 554 28.77 23.53 1.76
N SER A 555 27.63 23.66 2.50
CA SER A 555 27.39 24.86 3.34
C SER A 555 28.29 24.92 4.59
N GLN A 556 28.91 23.84 5.02
CA GLN A 556 29.79 23.75 6.19
C GLN A 556 31.26 23.75 5.80
N ALA A 557 31.59 23.63 4.51
CA ALA A 557 32.94 23.53 4.02
C ALA A 557 33.55 24.89 3.74
N GLU A 558 34.81 25.06 4.13
CA GLU A 558 35.66 26.19 3.77
C GLU A 558 36.77 25.67 2.85
N PRO A 559 36.67 25.92 1.53
CA PRO A 559 37.70 25.48 0.60
C PRO A 559 38.98 26.29 0.80
N THR A 560 40.11 25.60 0.88
CA THR A 560 41.44 26.23 1.06
C THR A 560 42.46 25.62 0.10
N ASP A 561 43.39 26.46 -0.34
CA ASP A 561 44.57 26.06 -1.10
C ASP A 561 45.76 25.74 -0.20
N PHE A 562 45.56 25.80 1.14
CA PHE A 562 46.61 25.66 2.14
C PHE A 562 47.83 26.59 1.91
N SER A 563 47.65 27.74 1.27
CA SER A 563 48.70 28.71 1.09
C SER A 563 49.13 29.35 2.42
N GLY A 564 50.44 29.51 2.61
CA GLY A 564 50.99 30.10 3.84
C GLY A 564 51.30 29.10 4.93
N VAL A 565 51.29 27.78 4.67
CA VAL A 565 51.68 26.76 5.62
C VAL A 565 53.16 26.88 5.95
N THR A 566 53.48 27.06 7.24
CA THR A 566 54.84 27.00 7.75
C THR A 566 55.27 25.55 8.01
N CYS A 567 56.39 25.08 7.49
CA CYS A 567 56.85 23.69 7.68
C CYS A 567 57.68 23.52 8.96
N GLU A 568 57.53 24.39 9.95
CA GLU A 568 58.17 24.27 11.25
C GLU A 568 57.56 23.15 12.12
N THR A 569 56.24 22.94 11.95
CA THR A 569 55.49 21.89 12.61
C THR A 569 54.54 21.27 11.60
N THR A 570 54.13 20.03 11.84
CA THR A 570 53.11 19.35 11.04
C THR A 570 51.76 20.00 11.23
N THR A 571 51.15 20.46 10.17
CA THR A 571 49.83 21.13 10.14
C THR A 571 49.02 20.64 8.94
N MET A 572 47.74 21.12 8.79
CA MET A 572 47.00 20.91 7.57
C MET A 572 47.78 21.50 6.39
N GLY A 573 47.81 20.81 5.26
CA GLY A 573 48.53 21.23 4.06
C GLY A 573 50.01 20.85 4.08
N THR A 574 50.46 20.01 5.00
CA THR A 574 51.84 19.50 5.03
C THR A 574 51.95 18.04 4.60
N GLN A 575 53.06 17.72 3.95
CA GLN A 575 53.53 16.39 3.66
C GLN A 575 54.69 16.08 4.59
N VAL A 576 54.61 14.96 5.31
CA VAL A 576 55.56 14.55 6.39
C VAL A 576 56.24 13.26 6.03
N THR A 577 57.58 13.28 5.96
CA THR A 577 58.38 12.08 5.74
C THR A 577 58.83 11.49 7.07
N PHE A 578 58.55 10.25 7.27
CA PHE A 578 58.95 9.47 8.41
C PHE A 578 60.00 8.44 8.01
N GLU A 579 60.90 8.11 8.91
CA GLU A 579 61.87 7.05 8.74
C GLU A 579 61.79 6.06 9.91
N THR A 580 61.75 4.78 9.60
CA THR A 580 61.78 3.71 10.59
C THR A 580 63.20 3.44 11.07
N ASP A 581 63.38 2.77 12.22
CA ASP A 581 64.68 2.33 12.72
C ASP A 581 65.46 1.43 11.73
N LYS A 582 64.77 0.89 10.70
CA LYS A 582 65.33 0.07 9.60
C LYS A 582 65.67 0.87 8.35
N GLY A 583 65.53 2.22 8.38
CA GLY A 583 65.81 3.07 7.24
C GLY A 583 64.68 3.12 6.16
N GLN A 584 63.54 2.55 6.42
CA GLN A 584 62.40 2.62 5.48
C GLN A 584 61.72 3.96 5.64
N LYS A 585 61.50 4.66 4.52
CA LYS A 585 60.78 5.94 4.49
C LYS A 585 59.29 5.77 4.17
N VAL A 586 58.46 6.45 4.92
CA VAL A 586 56.99 6.53 4.72
C VAL A 586 56.60 7.96 4.70
N VAL A 587 55.74 8.33 3.76
CA VAL A 587 55.23 9.69 3.57
C VAL A 587 53.75 9.74 3.90
N TYR A 588 53.35 10.68 4.75
CA TYR A 588 51.95 11.01 5.02
C TYR A 588 51.69 12.46 4.61
N THR A 589 50.52 12.67 4.00
CA THR A 589 50.05 14.03 3.63
C THR A 589 48.81 14.37 4.45
N ILE A 590 48.81 15.45 5.20
CA ILE A 590 47.68 15.91 6.03
C ILE A 590 46.94 17.00 5.25
N LEU A 591 45.67 16.70 4.89
CA LEU A 591 44.82 17.66 4.13
C LEU A 591 43.52 17.92 4.87
N GLY A 592 42.52 18.45 4.13
CA GLY A 592 41.22 18.84 4.65
C GLY A 592 40.36 17.69 5.10
N ALA A 593 39.23 17.98 5.74
CA ALA A 593 38.34 17.00 6.35
C ALA A 593 37.78 15.95 5.37
N TRP A 594 37.76 16.26 4.08
CA TRP A 594 37.23 15.38 3.04
C TRP A 594 38.31 14.66 2.21
N ASP A 595 39.57 14.98 2.48
CA ASP A 595 40.70 14.52 1.70
C ASP A 595 41.27 13.23 2.31
N SER A 596 40.75 12.10 1.85
CA SER A 596 41.22 10.77 2.24
C SER A 596 41.53 9.96 0.99
N ILE A 597 42.82 9.67 0.77
CA ILE A 597 43.31 8.82 -0.31
C ILE A 597 44.25 7.79 0.33
N PRO A 598 43.72 6.62 0.74
CA PRO A 598 44.49 5.59 1.46
C PRO A 598 45.72 5.11 0.70
N GLU A 599 45.64 5.00 -0.61
CA GLU A 599 46.69 4.51 -1.52
C GLU A 599 47.92 5.47 -1.55
N GLU A 600 47.72 6.74 -1.24
CA GLU A 600 48.76 7.77 -1.23
C GLU A 600 49.07 8.27 0.18
N ASN A 601 48.57 7.59 1.22
CA ASN A 601 48.71 7.99 2.62
C ASN A 601 48.25 9.43 2.89
N VAL A 602 47.21 9.89 2.17
CA VAL A 602 46.55 11.19 2.43
C VAL A 602 45.51 11.02 3.52
N VAL A 603 45.65 11.78 4.59
CA VAL A 603 44.80 11.66 5.78
C VAL A 603 44.11 12.97 6.11
N PRO A 604 42.79 12.93 6.43
CA PRO A 604 42.06 14.10 6.90
C PRO A 604 42.64 14.58 8.26
N TYR A 605 42.77 15.92 8.40
CA TYR A 605 43.29 16.50 9.62
C TYR A 605 42.48 16.19 10.87
N ASN A 606 41.19 15.97 10.74
CA ASN A 606 40.24 15.65 11.83
C ASN A 606 40.08 14.15 12.06
N SER A 607 40.79 13.28 11.32
CA SER A 607 40.84 11.85 11.57
C SER A 607 41.68 11.53 12.80
N LYS A 608 41.52 10.30 13.41
CA LYS A 608 42.34 9.86 14.53
C LYS A 608 43.84 9.88 14.22
N LEU A 609 44.21 9.59 12.96
CA LEU A 609 45.59 9.62 12.53
C LEU A 609 46.07 11.06 12.26
N GLY A 610 45.25 11.87 11.55
CA GLY A 610 45.54 13.27 11.29
C GLY A 610 45.76 14.08 12.58
N THR A 611 44.86 13.91 13.57
CA THR A 611 44.99 14.57 14.88
C THR A 611 46.28 14.18 15.61
N LYS A 612 46.73 12.90 15.46
CA LYS A 612 47.96 12.44 16.05
C LYS A 612 49.22 12.97 15.35
N LEU A 613 49.12 13.25 14.06
CA LEU A 613 50.21 13.81 13.23
C LEU A 613 50.42 15.31 13.46
N ILE A 614 49.38 16.08 13.68
CA ILE A 614 49.41 17.54 13.81
C ILE A 614 50.19 17.95 15.06
N GLY A 615 51.00 19.03 14.95
CA GLY A 615 51.73 19.66 16.06
C GLY A 615 53.11 19.11 16.30
N ASN A 616 53.55 18.07 15.58
CA ASN A 616 54.88 17.49 15.75
C ASN A 616 55.96 18.22 14.96
N LYS A 617 57.23 18.05 15.32
CA LYS A 617 58.39 18.68 14.68
C LYS A 617 59.33 17.63 14.09
N VAL A 618 60.21 18.08 13.22
CA VAL A 618 61.31 17.21 12.74
C VAL A 618 62.15 16.73 13.93
N GLY A 619 62.37 15.41 13.99
CA GLY A 619 63.02 14.70 15.09
C GLY A 619 62.06 14.04 16.07
N ASP A 620 60.77 14.35 16.07
CA ASP A 620 59.78 13.69 16.90
C ASP A 620 59.51 12.25 16.42
N SER A 621 59.29 11.34 17.35
CA SER A 621 59.02 9.94 17.06
C SER A 621 57.59 9.56 17.42
N LEU A 622 56.91 8.96 16.47
CA LEU A 622 55.50 8.50 16.60
C LEU A 622 55.38 7.02 16.28
N ARG A 623 54.37 6.37 16.85
CA ARG A 623 53.95 5.03 16.41
C ARG A 623 52.82 5.18 15.38
N LEU A 624 53.14 4.79 14.15
CA LEU A 624 52.25 4.93 13.00
C LEU A 624 52.28 3.62 12.19
N PRO A 625 51.22 3.30 11.45
CA PRO A 625 51.23 2.18 10.52
C PRO A 625 52.13 2.49 9.31
N LEU A 626 52.78 1.48 8.75
CA LEU A 626 53.55 1.61 7.50
C LEU A 626 52.68 1.92 6.32
N GLU A 627 51.48 1.32 6.28
CA GLU A 627 50.38 1.58 5.35
C GLU A 627 49.09 1.78 6.14
N LEU A 628 48.15 2.58 5.66
CA LEU A 628 46.88 2.83 6.33
C LEU A 628 46.14 1.51 6.61
N GLY A 629 45.96 1.19 7.90
CA GLY A 629 45.32 -0.08 8.37
C GLY A 629 46.31 -1.18 8.75
N GLY A 630 47.65 -0.98 8.62
CA GLY A 630 48.69 -1.94 9.01
C GLY A 630 49.15 -1.82 10.47
N ASP A 631 50.18 -2.66 10.85
CA ASP A 631 50.74 -2.66 12.16
C ASP A 631 51.52 -1.38 12.49
N GLN A 632 51.42 -0.92 13.73
CA GLN A 632 52.07 0.31 14.17
C GLN A 632 53.56 0.10 14.46
N VAL A 633 54.40 0.86 13.76
CA VAL A 633 55.87 0.85 13.90
C VAL A 633 56.31 2.23 14.42
N LYS A 634 57.40 2.25 15.19
CA LYS A 634 58.02 3.50 15.64
C LYS A 634 58.75 4.14 14.45
N MET A 635 58.41 5.39 14.17
CA MET A 635 58.99 6.17 13.08
C MET A 635 59.35 7.56 13.58
N THR A 636 60.41 8.16 13.03
CA THR A 636 60.87 9.53 13.35
C THR A 636 60.66 10.45 12.18
N ILE A 637 60.22 11.66 12.43
CA ILE A 637 59.99 12.71 11.39
C ILE A 637 61.36 13.16 10.90
N THR A 638 61.64 13.00 9.62
CA THR A 638 62.87 13.43 8.99
C THR A 638 62.69 14.71 8.19
N GLU A 639 61.50 14.95 7.63
CA GLU A 639 61.25 16.13 6.80
C GLU A 639 59.76 16.54 6.82
N ILE A 640 59.49 17.85 6.78
CA ILE A 640 58.16 18.41 6.65
C ILE A 640 58.19 19.38 5.43
N LYS A 641 57.27 19.19 4.46
CA LYS A 641 57.17 19.98 3.24
C LYS A 641 55.70 20.41 3.04
N PRO A 642 55.40 21.44 2.19
CA PRO A 642 54.07 21.70 1.74
C PRO A 642 53.53 20.49 0.97
N ALA A 643 52.22 20.24 1.09
CA ALA A 643 51.55 19.16 0.35
C ALA A 643 51.63 19.38 -1.16
N PRO A 644 51.69 18.31 -1.98
CA PRO A 644 51.69 18.41 -3.43
C PRO A 644 50.45 19.12 -3.97
N LYS A 645 50.62 20.00 -4.97
CA LYS A 645 49.54 20.79 -5.55
C LYS A 645 48.47 19.95 -6.21
N GLU A 646 48.86 18.81 -6.76
CA GLU A 646 47.95 17.84 -7.43
C GLU A 646 46.90 17.26 -6.46
N LEU A 647 47.20 17.23 -5.15
CA LEU A 647 46.28 16.79 -4.15
C LEU A 647 45.32 17.88 -3.63
N ILE A 648 45.67 19.15 -3.88
CA ILE A 648 44.95 20.33 -3.38
C ILE A 648 44.02 20.92 -4.43
N PHE A 649 44.47 21.01 -5.66
CA PHE A 649 43.73 21.62 -6.76
C PHE A 649 43.00 20.58 -7.60
N PRO A 650 41.84 20.93 -8.16
CA PRO A 650 41.19 20.07 -9.12
C PRO A 650 42.09 19.83 -10.33
N ASP A 651 41.99 18.64 -10.93
CA ASP A 651 42.70 18.34 -12.15
C ASP A 651 42.31 19.40 -13.20
N SER A 652 43.30 20.12 -13.75
CA SER A 652 43.06 21.03 -14.84
C SER A 652 42.54 20.21 -16.01
N GLU A 653 41.32 20.51 -16.48
CA GLU A 653 40.82 19.96 -17.73
C GLU A 653 41.86 20.15 -18.80
N GLY A 654 42.41 19.03 -19.33
CA GLY A 654 43.33 19.02 -20.45
C GLY A 654 42.64 19.22 -21.76
#